data_44215968b85f33b6aac22ca77a38de45
#
_entry.id   44215968b85f33b6aac22ca77a38de45
#
_cell.length_a   1.000
_cell.length_b   1.000
_cell.length_c   1.000
_cell.angle_alpha   90.00
_cell.angle_beta   90.00
_cell.angle_gamma   90.00
#
_symmetry.space_group_name_H-M   'P 1'
#
loop_
_entity.id
_entity.type
_entity.pdbx_description
1 polymer ?
#
loop_
_entity_poly.entity_id
_entity_poly.type
_entity_poly.pdbx_seq_one_letter_code
_entity_poly.pdbx_strand_id
1 'polypeptide(L)'
;MATLLERLRAALAPDYEVDRELASGGMGMVFVGRDVALDRRVAIKIVRPDRATAVATERFVREARILASINHPNLIPVHRAGESAGFSYYVMDYLEAETLAQRLARGPLPPQQAVAVAVDVLAALEAVHRRGIVHRDVKPGNVFLLEGRAVVGDLGVAKASGTAEPPLTGDGKAVGSPGYMAPEQMAGRDVTPATDFYALGLVLYEALAGRAWPFDADPTRGEWSGVPPRLVGPLRRALARAPDDRWPSAAAFRAALGVPPGRMRRRALAWAGLAVAAALAALAVVGVVRGRRTVPSAVLRIYVHAFDVRPPAMGWLAESLPAALVRSVGGAADFAPATLTAGPPPRGGLVLRGIAEALQGGGLRLALISDPAELRTGRIDLAVSGPADRWEQLADSLGYALLLAIWTNEGGKLAADLPLHALPRSRAGLIAWTEAERLFARAQWEEAYAAYLRALAVDSTCLLCRLRLTDVGRWFGRDQDSVATGRYRVALDSFPPHYRRLIEASFASHDRRLALLRDATNRDPDFGLTWFIEADDIYHRGAFDGYSRAEAYRAMKRATVLWPDFAPAWEHLAWIATAEGDAPAARQALDSLKQLGGGSDPFSASVRALLEVGYHWRFDPPAAAERYADALLHSPAVTGFAGLAAGARYQLTFDAPAGAVWLGGRFEHFGRPDLVVPGLLAQVYGYQALGRPDSARAAAVRLRGLTSEPDVELFLAQLPVALALADSTAPAAVRRGWPMVERELELLAGTGNHDAFARRRAAWLLALLARRAGDSLGARRFRAVLDAEAGPRPFATLVDADADAALGRPARALARTEPLIALDSAWQAGDPFFRAMLHLLRAQWHADQGSTALAIRDLRWYENNDLRTTGLPAAAPEAAELDWALGTVARWRSARLLDAAGQGSAACVPYAAVRRLWSGGDPHFAARADSAARRLRELGCTEVS
;
A
#
# COMPACT_ATOMS: atom_id res chain seq x y z
N MET A 1 8.82 -30.18 -42.16
CA MET A 1 9.19 -29.78 -40.75
C MET A 1 8.36 -28.56 -40.36
N ALA A 2 7.73 -28.55 -39.21
CA ALA A 2 6.97 -27.39 -38.75
C ALA A 2 7.88 -26.17 -38.61
N THR A 3 7.39 -25.01 -39.06
CA THR A 3 8.11 -23.74 -38.92
C THR A 3 8.32 -23.38 -37.44
N LEU A 4 9.28 -22.51 -37.13
CA LEU A 4 9.52 -22.03 -35.77
C LEU A 4 8.23 -21.45 -35.19
N LEU A 5 7.49 -20.67 -35.95
CA LEU A 5 6.23 -20.06 -35.54
C LEU A 5 5.16 -21.10 -35.20
N GLU A 6 5.03 -22.16 -36.00
CA GLU A 6 4.08 -23.27 -35.73
C GLU A 6 4.44 -24.01 -34.45
N ARG A 7 5.73 -24.26 -34.21
CA ARG A 7 6.22 -24.89 -32.99
C ARG A 7 5.97 -23.99 -31.75
N LEU A 8 6.18 -22.70 -31.88
CA LEU A 8 5.94 -21.73 -30.80
C LEU A 8 4.45 -21.64 -30.49
N ARG A 9 3.59 -21.63 -31.52
CA ARG A 9 2.13 -21.65 -31.33
C ARG A 9 1.68 -22.89 -30.56
N ALA A 10 2.18 -24.05 -30.93
CA ALA A 10 1.86 -25.27 -30.20
C ALA A 10 2.41 -25.30 -28.77
N ALA A 11 3.57 -24.69 -28.54
CA ALA A 11 4.22 -24.64 -27.23
C ALA A 11 3.52 -23.72 -26.23
N LEU A 12 2.89 -22.66 -26.72
CA LEU A 12 2.27 -21.62 -25.85
C LEU A 12 0.75 -21.75 -25.76
N ALA A 13 0.11 -22.61 -26.56
CA ALA A 13 -1.30 -22.91 -26.42
C ALA A 13 -1.57 -23.72 -25.13
N PRO A 14 -2.75 -23.54 -24.47
CA PRO A 14 -3.84 -22.63 -24.85
C PRO A 14 -3.70 -21.20 -24.28
N ASP A 15 -2.63 -20.89 -23.53
CA ASP A 15 -2.50 -19.62 -22.79
C ASP A 15 -2.34 -18.42 -23.74
N TYR A 16 -1.63 -18.62 -24.87
CA TYR A 16 -1.33 -17.54 -25.81
C TYR A 16 -1.55 -17.97 -27.26
N GLU A 17 -2.21 -17.11 -28.02
CA GLU A 17 -2.29 -17.20 -29.49
C GLU A 17 -1.16 -16.35 -30.08
N VAL A 18 -0.20 -16.97 -30.77
CA VAL A 18 0.93 -16.29 -31.40
C VAL A 18 0.63 -15.93 -32.84
N ASP A 19 0.59 -14.64 -33.17
CA ASP A 19 0.19 -14.16 -34.50
C ASP A 19 1.34 -14.22 -35.50
N ARG A 20 2.38 -13.39 -35.27
CA ARG A 20 3.50 -13.20 -36.20
C ARG A 20 4.77 -12.77 -35.50
N GLU A 21 5.88 -12.91 -36.17
CA GLU A 21 7.14 -12.33 -35.73
C GLU A 21 7.09 -10.81 -35.84
N LEU A 22 7.53 -10.11 -34.79
CA LEU A 22 7.64 -8.65 -34.72
C LEU A 22 9.07 -8.20 -35.02
N ALA A 23 10.06 -8.86 -34.42
CA ALA A 23 11.46 -8.54 -34.54
C ALA A 23 12.34 -9.77 -34.29
N SER A 24 13.46 -9.86 -35.01
CA SER A 24 14.49 -10.88 -34.80
C SER A 24 15.83 -10.19 -34.55
N GLY A 25 16.51 -10.59 -33.47
CA GLY A 25 17.82 -10.06 -33.10
C GLY A 25 18.85 -11.17 -32.83
N GLY A 26 20.09 -10.77 -32.55
CA GLY A 26 21.19 -11.71 -32.36
C GLY A 26 20.99 -12.77 -31.28
N MET A 27 20.18 -12.51 -30.23
CA MET A 27 20.02 -13.40 -29.07
C MET A 27 18.56 -13.79 -28.79
N GLY A 28 17.59 -13.16 -29.43
CA GLY A 28 16.18 -13.42 -29.19
C GLY A 28 15.28 -12.98 -30.32
N MET A 29 14.07 -13.50 -30.30
CA MET A 29 13.01 -13.15 -31.25
C MET A 29 11.81 -12.66 -30.47
N VAL A 30 11.10 -11.67 -31.00
CA VAL A 30 9.90 -11.10 -30.40
C VAL A 30 8.72 -11.37 -31.35
N PHE A 31 7.65 -11.88 -30.80
CA PHE A 31 6.41 -12.18 -31.50
C PHE A 31 5.27 -11.34 -30.94
N VAL A 32 4.33 -10.96 -31.79
CA VAL A 32 3.03 -10.45 -31.37
C VAL A 32 2.12 -11.63 -31.15
N GLY A 33 1.33 -11.59 -30.10
CA GLY A 33 0.31 -12.58 -29.79
C GLY A 33 -0.80 -11.97 -28.95
N ARG A 34 -1.72 -12.84 -28.54
CA ARG A 34 -2.84 -12.50 -27.67
C ARG A 34 -2.81 -13.38 -26.44
N ASP A 35 -2.94 -12.80 -25.29
CA ASP A 35 -3.23 -13.49 -24.05
C ASP A 35 -4.70 -13.93 -24.08
N VAL A 36 -4.95 -15.23 -24.15
CA VAL A 36 -6.30 -15.77 -24.35
C VAL A 36 -7.18 -15.54 -23.11
N ALA A 37 -6.58 -15.62 -21.92
CA ALA A 37 -7.30 -15.45 -20.66
C ALA A 37 -7.71 -13.99 -20.40
N LEU A 38 -6.88 -13.02 -20.81
CA LEU A 38 -7.09 -11.60 -20.57
C LEU A 38 -7.56 -10.84 -21.81
N ASP A 39 -7.73 -11.53 -22.94
CA ASP A 39 -8.16 -10.98 -24.22
C ASP A 39 -7.40 -9.71 -24.66
N ARG A 40 -6.08 -9.68 -24.47
CA ARG A 40 -5.24 -8.53 -24.77
C ARG A 40 -4.05 -8.89 -25.65
N ARG A 41 -3.59 -7.91 -26.46
CA ARG A 41 -2.36 -8.05 -27.24
C ARG A 41 -1.14 -8.03 -26.33
N VAL A 42 -0.20 -8.92 -26.61
CA VAL A 42 1.04 -9.08 -25.87
C VAL A 42 2.22 -9.21 -26.84
N ALA A 43 3.42 -8.83 -26.37
CA ALA A 43 4.66 -9.16 -27.03
C ALA A 43 5.33 -10.32 -26.30
N ILE A 44 5.74 -11.33 -27.03
CA ILE A 44 6.34 -12.57 -26.51
C ILE A 44 7.77 -12.64 -26.99
N LYS A 45 8.73 -12.53 -26.08
CA LYS A 45 10.15 -12.65 -26.41
C LYS A 45 10.65 -14.04 -26.05
N ILE A 46 11.35 -14.68 -26.99
CA ILE A 46 11.95 -16.00 -26.81
C ILE A 46 13.46 -15.96 -26.99
N VAL A 47 14.16 -16.87 -26.33
CA VAL A 47 15.57 -17.16 -26.64
C VAL A 47 15.61 -17.93 -27.97
N ARG A 48 16.56 -17.58 -28.84
CA ARG A 48 16.75 -18.33 -30.08
C ARG A 48 17.13 -19.77 -29.79
N PRO A 49 16.43 -20.76 -30.39
CA PRO A 49 16.69 -22.19 -30.10
C PRO A 49 18.10 -22.64 -30.48
N ASP A 50 18.70 -22.04 -31.51
CA ASP A 50 20.05 -22.33 -31.99
C ASP A 50 21.17 -21.77 -31.03
N ARG A 51 20.80 -20.96 -30.04
CA ARG A 51 21.70 -20.36 -29.05
C ARG A 51 21.31 -20.65 -27.59
N ALA A 52 20.30 -21.49 -27.38
CA ALA A 52 19.81 -21.86 -26.06
C ALA A 52 20.74 -22.88 -25.39
N THR A 53 21.70 -22.40 -24.58
CA THR A 53 22.41 -23.28 -23.64
C THR A 53 21.65 -23.34 -22.30
N ALA A 54 21.77 -24.41 -21.55
CA ALA A 54 21.11 -24.56 -20.24
C ALA A 54 21.38 -23.37 -19.30
N VAL A 55 22.62 -22.88 -19.26
CA VAL A 55 23.03 -21.75 -18.44
C VAL A 55 22.43 -20.43 -18.93
N ALA A 56 22.38 -20.21 -20.26
CA ALA A 56 21.78 -19.01 -20.84
C ALA A 56 20.27 -18.96 -20.61
N THR A 57 19.62 -20.09 -20.73
CA THR A 57 18.19 -20.31 -20.49
C THR A 57 17.81 -20.02 -19.04
N GLU A 58 18.51 -20.61 -18.08
CA GLU A 58 18.25 -20.41 -16.67
C GLU A 58 18.42 -18.94 -16.26
N ARG A 59 19.46 -18.27 -16.73
CA ARG A 59 19.69 -16.85 -16.49
C ARG A 59 18.60 -15.99 -17.11
N PHE A 60 18.21 -16.26 -18.36
CA PHE A 60 17.15 -15.52 -19.03
C PHE A 60 15.82 -15.59 -18.26
N VAL A 61 15.41 -16.77 -17.81
CA VAL A 61 14.17 -16.94 -17.04
C VAL A 61 14.28 -16.28 -15.67
N ARG A 62 15.43 -16.36 -15.00
CA ARG A 62 15.67 -15.73 -13.72
C ARG A 62 15.61 -14.19 -13.82
N GLU A 63 16.30 -13.60 -14.80
CA GLU A 63 16.28 -12.15 -14.99
C GLU A 63 14.91 -11.66 -15.44
N ALA A 64 14.20 -12.40 -16.31
CA ALA A 64 12.85 -12.09 -16.69
C ALA A 64 11.86 -12.12 -15.50
N ARG A 65 12.06 -13.02 -14.52
CA ARG A 65 11.28 -13.04 -13.28
C ARG A 65 11.56 -11.81 -12.40
N ILE A 66 12.81 -11.35 -12.34
CA ILE A 66 13.12 -10.12 -11.62
C ILE A 66 12.46 -8.92 -12.31
N LEU A 67 12.49 -8.87 -13.65
CA LEU A 67 11.81 -7.82 -14.41
C LEU A 67 10.30 -7.81 -14.18
N ALA A 68 9.67 -8.97 -14.12
CA ALA A 68 8.25 -9.10 -13.79
C ALA A 68 7.89 -8.54 -12.40
N SER A 69 8.88 -8.38 -11.52
CA SER A 69 8.70 -7.77 -10.20
C SER A 69 8.85 -6.24 -10.19
N ILE A 70 9.23 -5.63 -11.34
CA ILE A 70 9.47 -4.19 -11.43
C ILE A 70 8.28 -3.54 -12.14
N ASN A 71 7.46 -2.85 -11.40
CA ASN A 71 6.43 -1.99 -11.96
C ASN A 71 6.92 -0.55 -11.95
N HIS A 72 7.17 0.03 -13.13
CA HIS A 72 7.67 1.39 -13.27
C HIS A 72 7.07 2.05 -14.52
N PRO A 73 6.59 3.31 -14.46
CA PRO A 73 5.91 3.95 -15.59
C PRO A 73 6.77 4.12 -16.84
N ASN A 74 8.08 4.09 -16.70
CA ASN A 74 9.02 4.21 -17.82
C ASN A 74 9.67 2.87 -18.20
N LEU A 75 9.13 1.73 -17.77
CA LEU A 75 9.54 0.38 -18.21
C LEU A 75 8.35 -0.37 -18.78
N ILE A 76 8.58 -1.20 -19.82
CA ILE A 76 7.55 -2.10 -20.33
C ILE A 76 7.30 -3.18 -19.27
N PRO A 77 6.05 -3.36 -18.78
CA PRO A 77 5.71 -4.40 -17.81
C PRO A 77 5.92 -5.81 -18.39
N VAL A 78 6.59 -6.67 -17.62
CA VAL A 78 6.70 -8.11 -17.92
C VAL A 78 5.67 -8.84 -17.06
N HIS A 79 4.81 -9.64 -17.71
CA HIS A 79 3.68 -10.31 -17.06
C HIS A 79 4.01 -11.73 -16.62
N ARG A 80 4.72 -12.45 -17.47
CA ARG A 80 5.04 -13.86 -17.22
C ARG A 80 6.39 -14.20 -17.84
N ALA A 81 7.13 -15.08 -17.19
CA ALA A 81 8.32 -15.71 -17.75
C ALA A 81 8.28 -17.22 -17.45
N GLY A 82 8.69 -18.03 -18.41
CA GLY A 82 8.63 -19.49 -18.28
C GLY A 82 9.33 -20.24 -19.39
N GLU A 83 9.16 -21.56 -19.33
CA GLU A 83 9.63 -22.48 -20.34
C GLU A 83 8.46 -23.38 -20.78
N SER A 84 8.34 -23.60 -22.09
CA SER A 84 7.36 -24.53 -22.65
C SER A 84 7.91 -25.19 -23.92
N ALA A 85 7.83 -26.50 -23.99
CA ALA A 85 8.25 -27.31 -25.14
C ALA A 85 9.65 -26.94 -25.69
N GLY A 86 10.60 -26.60 -24.81
CA GLY A 86 11.98 -26.21 -25.15
C GLY A 86 12.16 -24.74 -25.56
N PHE A 87 11.12 -23.90 -25.42
CA PHE A 87 11.21 -22.46 -25.57
C PHE A 87 11.26 -21.78 -24.21
N SER A 88 12.29 -21.01 -23.95
CA SER A 88 12.32 -20.06 -22.83
C SER A 88 11.78 -18.73 -23.31
N TYR A 89 10.77 -18.20 -22.62
CA TYR A 89 10.05 -17.02 -23.05
C TYR A 89 9.67 -16.11 -21.89
N TYR A 90 9.42 -14.84 -22.21
CA TYR A 90 8.63 -13.97 -21.35
C TYR A 90 7.62 -13.15 -22.16
N VAL A 91 6.54 -12.80 -21.49
CA VAL A 91 5.40 -12.07 -22.05
C VAL A 91 5.37 -10.68 -21.43
N MET A 92 5.21 -9.66 -22.26
CA MET A 92 5.18 -8.26 -21.87
C MET A 92 4.09 -7.50 -22.65
N ASP A 93 3.80 -6.27 -22.25
CA ASP A 93 2.87 -5.43 -22.99
C ASP A 93 3.32 -5.21 -24.44
N TYR A 94 2.37 -5.32 -25.36
CA TYR A 94 2.56 -4.90 -26.75
C TYR A 94 2.21 -3.42 -26.86
N LEU A 95 3.23 -2.57 -27.11
CA LEU A 95 3.04 -1.13 -27.25
C LEU A 95 2.83 -0.75 -28.72
N GLU A 96 1.68 -0.18 -29.05
CA GLU A 96 1.44 0.48 -30.32
C GLU A 96 1.99 1.92 -30.27
N ALA A 97 3.29 2.05 -30.11
CA ALA A 97 3.96 3.34 -29.93
C ALA A 97 5.17 3.47 -30.87
N GLU A 98 5.46 4.69 -31.26
CA GLU A 98 6.65 5.01 -32.05
C GLU A 98 7.91 4.85 -31.19
N THR A 99 8.96 4.24 -31.75
CA THR A 99 10.27 4.23 -31.10
C THR A 99 11.01 5.58 -31.28
N LEU A 100 11.92 5.88 -30.35
CA LEU A 100 12.78 7.05 -30.46
C LEU A 100 13.63 7.01 -31.77
N ALA A 101 14.01 5.81 -32.23
CA ALA A 101 14.72 5.64 -33.51
C ALA A 101 13.86 6.11 -34.70
N GLN A 102 12.59 5.71 -34.74
CA GLN A 102 11.66 6.15 -35.78
C GLN A 102 11.42 7.66 -35.71
N ARG A 103 11.34 8.22 -34.52
CA ARG A 103 11.21 9.66 -34.30
C ARG A 103 12.44 10.44 -34.76
N LEU A 104 13.64 9.92 -34.45
CA LEU A 104 14.93 10.57 -34.85
C LEU A 104 15.20 10.49 -36.33
N ALA A 105 14.64 9.52 -37.04
CA ALA A 105 14.72 9.47 -38.50
C ALA A 105 14.09 10.71 -39.19
N ARG A 106 13.23 11.45 -38.47
CA ARG A 106 12.64 12.72 -38.94
C ARG A 106 13.42 13.97 -38.53
N GLY A 107 14.54 13.78 -37.86
CA GLY A 107 15.43 14.87 -37.38
C GLY A 107 15.52 14.95 -35.85
N PRO A 108 16.43 15.83 -35.37
CA PRO A 108 16.71 15.98 -33.94
C PRO A 108 15.47 16.43 -33.13
N LEU A 109 15.51 16.17 -31.84
CA LEU A 109 14.50 16.64 -30.91
C LEU A 109 14.78 18.07 -30.45
N PRO A 110 13.76 18.87 -30.16
CA PRO A 110 13.93 20.07 -29.36
C PRO A 110 14.63 19.76 -28.04
N PRO A 111 15.57 20.60 -27.57
CA PRO A 111 16.38 20.29 -26.38
C PRO A 111 15.60 19.95 -25.12
N GLN A 112 14.42 20.55 -24.96
CA GLN A 112 13.55 20.25 -23.82
C GLN A 112 12.96 18.84 -23.91
N GLN A 113 12.55 18.40 -25.13
CA GLN A 113 12.03 17.05 -25.34
C GLN A 113 13.14 16.00 -25.21
N ALA A 114 14.32 16.26 -25.74
CA ALA A 114 15.46 15.36 -25.62
C ALA A 114 15.86 15.14 -24.14
N VAL A 115 15.85 16.20 -23.35
CA VAL A 115 16.10 16.12 -21.89
C VAL A 115 14.98 15.38 -21.17
N ALA A 116 13.70 15.60 -21.54
CA ALA A 116 12.59 14.87 -20.94
C ALA A 116 12.70 13.35 -21.19
N VAL A 117 12.99 12.95 -22.43
CA VAL A 117 13.25 11.55 -22.78
C VAL A 117 14.40 10.97 -21.95
N ALA A 118 15.51 11.70 -21.83
CA ALA A 118 16.66 11.24 -21.04
C ALA A 118 16.33 11.11 -19.54
N VAL A 119 15.49 11.99 -18.99
CA VAL A 119 15.03 11.94 -17.60
C VAL A 119 14.15 10.71 -17.36
N ASP A 120 13.25 10.41 -18.29
CA ASP A 120 12.40 9.21 -18.23
C ASP A 120 13.22 7.92 -18.29
N VAL A 121 14.19 7.86 -19.22
CA VAL A 121 15.12 6.73 -19.33
C VAL A 121 15.97 6.59 -18.07
N LEU A 122 16.44 7.68 -17.47
CA LEU A 122 17.18 7.64 -16.20
C LEU A 122 16.31 7.12 -15.05
N ALA A 123 15.02 7.44 -15.02
CA ALA A 123 14.10 6.91 -14.03
C ALA A 123 13.91 5.39 -14.19
N ALA A 124 13.79 4.91 -15.44
CA ALA A 124 13.74 3.48 -15.74
C ALA A 124 15.02 2.76 -15.32
N LEU A 125 16.19 3.32 -15.69
CA LEU A 125 17.49 2.75 -15.34
C LEU A 125 17.70 2.72 -13.82
N GLU A 126 17.31 3.76 -13.10
CA GLU A 126 17.37 3.79 -11.64
C GLU A 126 16.57 2.65 -11.01
N ALA A 127 15.39 2.34 -11.56
CA ALA A 127 14.54 1.27 -11.07
C ALA A 127 15.18 -0.12 -11.27
N VAL A 128 15.81 -0.39 -12.40
CA VAL A 128 16.46 -1.68 -12.68
C VAL A 128 17.80 -1.82 -11.97
N HIS A 129 18.58 -0.73 -11.88
CA HIS A 129 19.87 -0.72 -11.17
C HIS A 129 19.72 -1.00 -9.69
N ARG A 130 18.67 -0.49 -9.04
CA ARG A 130 18.34 -0.82 -7.62
C ARG A 130 18.11 -2.30 -7.39
N ARG A 131 17.77 -3.06 -8.45
CA ARG A 131 17.60 -4.52 -8.38
C ARG A 131 18.87 -5.28 -8.81
N GLY A 132 19.98 -4.59 -8.98
CA GLY A 132 21.23 -5.16 -9.41
C GLY A 132 21.27 -5.56 -10.89
N ILE A 133 20.34 -5.05 -11.70
CA ILE A 133 20.27 -5.32 -13.13
C ILE A 133 20.86 -4.14 -13.90
N VAL A 134 21.74 -4.41 -14.86
CA VAL A 134 22.23 -3.45 -15.84
C VAL A 134 21.53 -3.72 -17.16
N HIS A 135 21.03 -2.68 -17.84
CA HIS A 135 20.22 -2.81 -19.06
C HIS A 135 21.02 -3.36 -20.26
N ARG A 136 22.26 -2.86 -20.46
CA ARG A 136 23.24 -3.32 -21.44
C ARG A 136 22.89 -3.11 -22.91
N ASP A 137 21.70 -2.58 -23.23
CA ASP A 137 21.24 -2.34 -24.62
C ASP A 137 20.38 -1.08 -24.72
N VAL A 138 20.77 0.00 -24.05
CA VAL A 138 20.10 1.30 -24.17
C VAL A 138 20.42 1.88 -25.53
N LYS A 139 19.37 2.06 -26.37
CA LYS A 139 19.47 2.61 -27.74
C LYS A 139 18.13 3.19 -28.17
N PRO A 140 18.06 4.05 -29.19
CA PRO A 140 16.81 4.68 -29.62
C PRO A 140 15.71 3.67 -30.00
N GLY A 141 16.09 2.49 -30.55
CA GLY A 141 15.13 1.43 -30.91
C GLY A 141 14.45 0.75 -29.72
N ASN A 142 15.03 0.85 -28.53
CA ASN A 142 14.50 0.27 -27.29
C ASN A 142 13.80 1.30 -26.40
N VAL A 143 13.63 2.53 -26.86
CA VAL A 143 12.91 3.61 -26.18
C VAL A 143 11.65 3.92 -26.97
N PHE A 144 10.50 3.69 -26.40
CA PHE A 144 9.18 3.93 -26.98
C PHE A 144 8.63 5.28 -26.50
N LEU A 145 8.01 6.02 -27.41
CA LEU A 145 7.39 7.32 -27.09
C LEU A 145 5.89 7.13 -26.95
N LEU A 146 5.39 7.08 -25.74
CA LEU A 146 3.99 6.83 -25.42
C LEU A 146 3.43 8.05 -24.70
N GLU A 147 2.45 8.72 -25.30
CA GLU A 147 1.70 9.83 -24.69
C GLU A 147 2.58 10.92 -24.03
N GLY A 148 3.67 11.27 -24.70
CA GLY A 148 4.58 12.35 -24.26
C GLY A 148 5.63 11.93 -23.24
N ARG A 149 5.73 10.65 -22.89
CA ARG A 149 6.77 10.06 -22.02
C ARG A 149 7.56 8.99 -22.75
N ALA A 150 8.77 8.73 -22.28
CA ALA A 150 9.59 7.64 -22.79
C ALA A 150 9.43 6.39 -21.93
N VAL A 151 9.25 5.24 -22.57
CA VAL A 151 9.15 3.92 -21.95
C VAL A 151 10.26 3.03 -22.51
N VAL A 152 11.06 2.45 -21.64
CA VAL A 152 12.20 1.61 -22.00
C VAL A 152 11.77 0.15 -22.08
N GLY A 153 12.09 -0.49 -23.19
CA GLY A 153 11.87 -1.91 -23.41
C GLY A 153 13.16 -2.65 -23.68
N ASP A 154 13.03 -3.92 -23.86
CA ASP A 154 14.07 -4.82 -24.36
C ASP A 154 15.38 -4.80 -23.52
N LEU A 155 15.23 -4.95 -22.19
CA LEU A 155 16.39 -5.12 -21.31
C LEU A 155 17.24 -6.29 -21.84
N GLY A 156 18.55 -6.04 -21.98
CA GLY A 156 19.50 -6.95 -22.59
C GLY A 156 19.80 -8.22 -21.78
N VAL A 157 18.76 -8.84 -21.23
CA VAL A 157 18.75 -10.04 -20.40
C VAL A 157 19.57 -11.18 -21.02
N ALA A 158 19.55 -11.31 -22.33
CA ALA A 158 20.29 -12.34 -23.06
C ALA A 158 21.79 -12.04 -23.25
N LYS A 159 22.24 -10.81 -22.99
CA LYS A 159 23.67 -10.42 -23.13
C LYS A 159 24.54 -10.73 -21.92
N ALA A 160 23.96 -11.29 -20.87
CA ALA A 160 24.66 -11.63 -19.61
C ALA A 160 25.46 -12.95 -19.66
N SER A 161 25.29 -13.75 -20.70
CA SER A 161 26.07 -14.98 -20.88
C SER A 161 27.47 -14.61 -21.39
N GLY A 162 28.44 -14.62 -20.50
CA GLY A 162 29.85 -14.30 -20.75
C GLY A 162 30.59 -15.33 -21.59
N THR A 163 30.20 -15.51 -22.84
CA THR A 163 31.05 -16.02 -23.91
C THR A 163 31.40 -14.83 -24.76
N ALA A 164 32.61 -14.32 -24.57
CA ALA A 164 33.27 -13.42 -25.50
C ALA A 164 33.43 -14.15 -26.84
N GLU A 165 32.41 -14.06 -27.70
CA GLU A 165 32.63 -14.31 -29.11
C GLU A 165 33.25 -13.06 -29.76
N PRO A 166 34.31 -13.20 -30.56
CA PRO A 166 34.89 -12.08 -31.27
C PRO A 166 33.87 -11.43 -32.22
N PRO A 167 33.93 -10.11 -32.43
CA PRO A 167 32.89 -9.34 -33.11
C PRO A 167 32.82 -9.52 -34.62
N LEU A 168 33.41 -10.56 -35.22
CA LEU A 168 33.46 -10.77 -36.67
C LEU A 168 33.05 -12.21 -37.01
N THR A 169 31.80 -12.39 -37.48
CA THR A 169 31.49 -13.48 -38.38
C THR A 169 32.02 -13.16 -39.77
N GLY A 170 32.49 -14.19 -40.52
CA GLY A 170 33.21 -14.06 -41.84
C GLY A 170 32.51 -13.27 -42.94
N ASP A 171 31.32 -12.70 -42.73
CA ASP A 171 30.59 -11.86 -43.67
C ASP A 171 30.55 -10.36 -43.30
N GLY A 172 31.36 -9.90 -42.32
CA GLY A 172 31.49 -8.46 -42.03
C GLY A 172 30.26 -7.80 -41.37
N LYS A 173 29.27 -8.56 -40.93
CA LYS A 173 28.10 -8.02 -40.22
C LYS A 173 28.26 -8.19 -38.69
N ALA A 174 28.43 -7.06 -37.98
CA ALA A 174 28.50 -7.02 -36.53
C ALA A 174 27.18 -7.45 -35.94
N VAL A 175 27.21 -8.43 -35.02
CA VAL A 175 26.03 -8.88 -34.26
C VAL A 175 25.79 -7.91 -33.09
N GLY A 176 24.79 -7.04 -33.22
CA GLY A 176 24.42 -5.98 -32.27
C GLY A 176 24.42 -4.60 -32.92
N SER A 177 23.98 -3.56 -32.16
CA SER A 177 24.13 -2.16 -32.62
C SER A 177 25.39 -1.57 -32.00
N PRO A 178 26.56 -1.75 -32.59
CA PRO A 178 27.85 -1.40 -31.98
C PRO A 178 27.97 0.09 -31.68
N GLY A 179 27.18 0.94 -32.30
CA GLY A 179 27.20 2.39 -32.15
C GLY A 179 26.75 2.92 -30.77
N TYR A 180 26.14 2.07 -29.91
CA TYR A 180 25.71 2.48 -28.56
C TYR A 180 26.37 1.69 -27.44
N MET A 181 27.33 0.83 -27.74
CA MET A 181 28.05 0.04 -26.75
C MET A 181 29.09 0.88 -26.02
N ALA A 182 29.17 0.70 -24.72
CA ALA A 182 30.24 1.30 -23.92
C ALA A 182 31.59 0.61 -24.14
N PRO A 183 32.71 1.30 -23.95
CA PRO A 183 34.06 0.75 -24.19
C PRO A 183 34.36 -0.54 -23.42
N GLU A 184 33.92 -0.65 -22.17
CA GLU A 184 34.03 -1.85 -21.35
C GLU A 184 33.24 -3.03 -21.89
N GLN A 185 32.04 -2.78 -22.47
CA GLN A 185 31.27 -3.83 -23.13
C GLN A 185 31.95 -4.39 -24.36
N MET A 186 32.53 -3.51 -25.17
CA MET A 186 33.30 -3.91 -26.35
C MET A 186 34.57 -4.68 -25.97
N ALA A 187 35.15 -4.34 -24.84
CA ALA A 187 36.34 -5.00 -24.31
C ALA A 187 36.03 -6.29 -23.52
N GLY A 188 34.75 -6.70 -23.40
CA GLY A 188 34.39 -7.88 -22.65
C GLY A 188 34.65 -7.79 -21.14
N ARG A 189 34.75 -6.57 -20.60
CA ARG A 189 34.98 -6.33 -19.16
C ARG A 189 33.66 -6.29 -18.41
N ASP A 190 33.73 -6.24 -17.08
CA ASP A 190 32.58 -6.13 -16.21
C ASP A 190 31.75 -4.87 -16.49
N VAL A 191 30.46 -5.04 -16.63
CA VAL A 191 29.50 -3.95 -16.86
C VAL A 191 28.86 -3.50 -15.55
N THR A 192 28.71 -2.20 -15.41
CA THR A 192 28.14 -1.55 -14.23
C THR A 192 27.01 -0.60 -14.65
N PRO A 193 26.24 0.00 -13.71
CA PRO A 193 25.31 1.06 -14.05
C PRO A 193 25.86 2.18 -14.93
N ALA A 194 27.14 2.49 -14.80
CA ALA A 194 27.83 3.48 -15.61
C ALA A 194 27.88 3.14 -17.11
N THR A 195 27.76 1.86 -17.46
CA THR A 195 27.64 1.36 -18.83
C THR A 195 26.36 1.89 -19.50
N ASP A 196 25.23 1.84 -18.77
CA ASP A 196 23.94 2.35 -19.27
C ASP A 196 23.92 3.87 -19.38
N PHE A 197 24.63 4.56 -18.48
CA PHE A 197 24.75 6.03 -18.56
C PHE A 197 25.60 6.49 -19.76
N TYR A 198 26.58 5.70 -20.17
CA TYR A 198 27.32 5.94 -21.41
C TYR A 198 26.42 5.79 -22.64
N ALA A 199 25.71 4.68 -22.73
CA ALA A 199 24.76 4.41 -23.81
C ALA A 199 23.67 5.50 -23.89
N LEU A 200 23.10 5.92 -22.74
CA LEU A 200 22.16 7.05 -22.70
C LEU A 200 22.82 8.38 -23.13
N GLY A 201 24.09 8.58 -22.82
CA GLY A 201 24.85 9.73 -23.30
C GLY A 201 24.87 9.78 -24.82
N LEU A 202 25.12 8.64 -25.49
CA LEU A 202 25.08 8.50 -26.95
C LEU A 202 23.69 8.80 -27.52
N VAL A 203 22.64 8.21 -26.90
CA VAL A 203 21.23 8.45 -27.29
C VAL A 203 20.86 9.92 -27.16
N LEU A 204 21.21 10.57 -26.06
CA LEU A 204 20.91 11.99 -25.83
C LEU A 204 21.70 12.90 -26.79
N TYR A 205 22.94 12.57 -27.06
CA TYR A 205 23.73 13.31 -28.09
C TYR A 205 23.04 13.23 -29.45
N GLU A 206 22.69 12.03 -29.92
CA GLU A 206 22.03 11.83 -31.19
C GLU A 206 20.68 12.56 -31.23
N ALA A 207 19.92 12.50 -30.16
CA ALA A 207 18.64 13.19 -30.06
C ALA A 207 18.75 14.72 -30.18
N LEU A 208 19.86 15.29 -29.72
CA LEU A 208 20.12 16.73 -29.80
C LEU A 208 20.81 17.15 -31.10
N ALA A 209 21.87 16.41 -31.51
CA ALA A 209 22.70 16.75 -32.64
C ALA A 209 22.18 16.28 -33.99
N GLY A 210 21.18 15.35 -33.99
CA GLY A 210 20.60 14.75 -35.21
C GLY A 210 21.58 13.81 -35.92
N ARG A 211 22.70 13.41 -35.31
CA ARG A 211 23.71 12.50 -35.84
C ARG A 211 24.27 11.64 -34.73
N ALA A 212 24.71 10.43 -35.07
CA ALA A 212 25.38 9.55 -34.13
C ALA A 212 26.72 10.13 -33.65
N TRP A 213 27.11 9.85 -32.43
CA TRP A 213 28.45 10.13 -31.94
C TRP A 213 29.45 9.28 -32.70
N PRO A 214 30.58 9.88 -33.21
CA PRO A 214 31.58 9.12 -33.92
C PRO A 214 32.18 8.03 -33.04
N PHE A 215 32.36 6.84 -33.60
CA PHE A 215 32.90 5.70 -32.90
C PHE A 215 34.29 6.00 -32.31
N ASP A 216 34.50 5.67 -31.03
CA ASP A 216 35.74 5.88 -30.27
C ASP A 216 36.24 7.36 -30.22
N ALA A 217 35.37 8.32 -30.49
CA ALA A 217 35.74 9.74 -30.42
C ALA A 217 36.00 10.17 -28.96
N ASP A 218 37.06 10.97 -28.77
CA ASP A 218 37.38 11.57 -27.48
C ASP A 218 36.32 12.66 -27.12
N PRO A 219 35.58 12.53 -26.00
CA PRO A 219 34.59 13.52 -25.62
C PRO A 219 35.14 14.93 -25.37
N THR A 220 36.47 15.05 -25.12
CA THR A 220 37.12 16.35 -24.92
C THR A 220 37.33 17.10 -26.23
N ARG A 221 37.47 16.38 -27.35
CA ARG A 221 37.69 16.87 -28.70
C ARG A 221 36.48 16.69 -29.63
N GLY A 222 35.38 16.22 -29.11
CA GLY A 222 34.19 15.90 -29.89
C GLY A 222 33.53 17.14 -30.50
N GLU A 223 32.79 16.92 -31.58
CA GLU A 223 31.96 17.94 -32.21
C GLU A 223 30.63 18.10 -31.49
N TRP A 224 30.42 19.25 -30.88
CA TRP A 224 29.23 19.55 -30.06
C TRP A 224 28.23 20.48 -30.77
N SER A 225 28.38 20.72 -32.08
CA SER A 225 27.39 21.50 -32.83
C SER A 225 26.02 20.84 -32.81
N GLY A 226 24.98 21.65 -32.56
CA GLY A 226 23.59 21.17 -32.32
C GLY A 226 23.28 20.82 -30.87
N VAL A 227 24.29 20.68 -30.00
CA VAL A 227 24.08 20.45 -28.56
C VAL A 227 24.10 21.76 -27.79
N PRO A 228 23.05 22.10 -27.00
CA PRO A 228 23.06 23.31 -26.17
C PRO A 228 24.29 23.35 -25.24
N PRO A 229 24.99 24.52 -25.11
CA PRO A 229 26.23 24.62 -24.32
C PRO A 229 26.11 24.08 -22.89
N ARG A 230 24.96 24.25 -22.25
CA ARG A 230 24.68 23.75 -20.88
C ARG A 230 24.68 22.23 -20.79
N LEU A 231 24.39 21.51 -21.86
CA LEU A 231 24.31 20.04 -21.89
C LEU A 231 25.64 19.39 -22.32
N VAL A 232 26.57 20.16 -22.86
CA VAL A 232 27.89 19.63 -23.29
C VAL A 232 28.68 19.03 -22.13
N GLY A 233 28.76 19.71 -20.99
CA GLY A 233 29.44 19.20 -19.79
C GLY A 233 28.85 17.87 -19.27
N PRO A 234 27.52 17.80 -19.03
CA PRO A 234 26.86 16.56 -18.66
C PRO A 234 27.06 15.40 -19.62
N LEU A 235 26.96 15.65 -20.93
CA LEU A 235 27.21 14.63 -21.97
C LEU A 235 28.65 14.20 -22.03
N ARG A 236 29.59 15.14 -21.95
CA ARG A 236 31.04 14.85 -21.92
C ARG A 236 31.41 13.91 -20.77
N ARG A 237 30.82 14.12 -19.61
CA ARG A 237 30.99 13.24 -18.46
C ARG A 237 30.34 11.86 -18.68
N ALA A 238 29.13 11.79 -19.23
CA ALA A 238 28.49 10.52 -19.53
C ALA A 238 29.30 9.67 -20.52
N LEU A 239 29.92 10.32 -21.49
CA LEU A 239 30.75 9.69 -22.55
C LEU A 239 32.21 9.46 -22.15
N ALA A 240 32.60 9.69 -20.90
CA ALA A 240 33.93 9.40 -20.41
C ALA A 240 34.31 7.93 -20.66
N ARG A 241 35.57 7.69 -21.04
CA ARG A 241 36.05 6.35 -21.45
C ARG A 241 36.08 5.38 -20.26
N ALA A 242 36.56 5.85 -19.07
CA ALA A 242 36.56 5.06 -17.85
C ALA A 242 35.20 5.15 -17.16
N PRO A 243 34.61 4.02 -16.74
CA PRO A 243 33.32 4.01 -16.05
C PRO A 243 33.28 4.86 -14.79
N ASP A 244 34.37 4.93 -14.04
CA ASP A 244 34.49 5.68 -12.78
C ASP A 244 34.48 7.21 -12.98
N ASP A 245 34.82 7.70 -14.16
CA ASP A 245 34.76 9.12 -14.52
C ASP A 245 33.35 9.58 -14.91
N ARG A 246 32.45 8.64 -15.15
CA ARG A 246 31.04 8.89 -15.51
C ARG A 246 30.20 9.30 -14.31
N TRP A 247 28.90 9.34 -14.50
CA TRP A 247 27.96 9.67 -13.45
C TRP A 247 27.85 8.53 -12.42
N PRO A 248 27.93 8.81 -11.10
CA PRO A 248 27.87 7.76 -10.06
C PRO A 248 26.46 7.20 -9.86
N SER A 249 25.42 7.92 -10.33
CA SER A 249 24.03 7.47 -10.22
C SER A 249 23.14 8.17 -11.26
N ALA A 250 21.99 7.57 -11.55
CA ALA A 250 20.97 8.17 -12.39
C ALA A 250 20.48 9.51 -11.85
N ALA A 251 20.36 9.64 -10.53
CA ALA A 251 19.98 10.89 -9.86
C ALA A 251 21.00 12.01 -10.10
N ALA A 252 22.30 11.70 -10.03
CA ALA A 252 23.36 12.67 -10.30
C ALA A 252 23.37 13.12 -11.77
N PHE A 253 23.17 12.19 -12.70
CA PHE A 253 23.07 12.51 -14.13
C PHE A 253 21.84 13.37 -14.44
N ARG A 254 20.67 13.01 -13.89
CA ARG A 254 19.43 13.77 -14.02
C ARG A 254 19.55 15.21 -13.49
N ALA A 255 20.18 15.38 -12.33
CA ALA A 255 20.42 16.71 -11.76
C ALA A 255 21.30 17.58 -12.67
N ALA A 256 22.32 17.00 -13.31
CA ALA A 256 23.20 17.70 -14.22
C ALA A 256 22.54 18.11 -15.54
N LEU A 257 21.49 17.42 -15.98
CA LEU A 257 20.72 17.80 -17.17
C LEU A 257 19.89 19.08 -16.97
N GLY A 258 19.91 19.65 -15.75
CA GLY A 258 19.36 20.98 -15.49
C GLY A 258 17.83 21.03 -15.51
N VAL A 259 17.18 20.04 -14.92
CA VAL A 259 15.82 20.25 -14.44
C VAL A 259 15.93 21.15 -13.21
N PRO A 260 15.58 22.45 -13.27
CA PRO A 260 15.79 23.34 -12.15
C PRO A 260 14.86 22.95 -11.03
N PRO A 261 15.29 22.87 -9.78
CA PRO A 261 14.39 23.14 -8.67
C PRO A 261 13.86 24.57 -8.89
N GLY A 262 12.55 24.72 -8.93
CA GLY A 262 11.84 25.89 -9.42
C GLY A 262 12.42 27.24 -9.02
N ARG A 263 12.37 28.17 -9.93
CA ARG A 263 12.89 29.55 -9.90
C ARG A 263 12.22 30.49 -8.89
N MET A 264 11.76 30.02 -7.73
CA MET A 264 11.11 30.88 -6.72
C MET A 264 11.98 31.20 -5.49
N ARG A 265 13.24 30.81 -5.46
CA ARG A 265 14.06 30.89 -4.23
C ARG A 265 14.88 32.17 -4.04
N ARG A 266 15.02 33.06 -5.01
CA ARG A 266 15.88 34.25 -4.85
C ARG A 266 15.16 35.55 -4.42
N ARG A 267 13.82 35.62 -4.58
CA ARG A 267 13.03 36.77 -4.06
C ARG A 267 12.41 36.51 -2.69
N ALA A 268 12.24 35.25 -2.30
CA ALA A 268 11.75 34.86 -0.99
C ALA A 268 12.82 35.00 0.13
N LEU A 269 14.09 34.87 -0.19
CA LEU A 269 15.19 34.95 0.79
C LEU A 269 15.43 36.38 1.36
N ALA A 270 15.06 37.42 0.64
CA ALA A 270 15.18 38.80 1.13
C ALA A 270 14.04 39.21 2.06
N TRP A 271 12.83 38.67 1.86
CA TRP A 271 11.67 38.89 2.74
C TRP A 271 11.61 37.89 3.90
N ALA A 272 12.22 36.72 3.76
CA ALA A 272 12.30 35.71 4.81
C ALA A 272 13.22 36.14 5.95
N GLY A 273 14.27 36.92 5.68
CA GLY A 273 15.20 37.42 6.70
C GLY A 273 14.54 38.37 7.71
N LEU A 274 13.59 39.20 7.24
CA LEU A 274 12.87 40.13 8.11
C LEU A 274 11.72 39.47 8.89
N ALA A 275 11.07 38.46 8.27
CA ALA A 275 10.01 37.69 8.90
C ALA A 275 10.56 36.70 9.95
N VAL A 276 11.76 36.15 9.73
CA VAL A 276 12.44 35.26 10.67
C VAL A 276 12.88 35.97 11.94
N ALA A 277 13.33 37.22 11.84
CA ALA A 277 13.68 38.00 13.05
C ALA A 277 12.46 38.36 13.91
N ALA A 278 11.32 38.65 13.30
CA ALA A 278 10.07 38.90 14.03
C ALA A 278 9.43 37.57 14.56
N ALA A 279 9.58 36.46 13.82
CA ALA A 279 9.08 35.16 14.26
C ALA A 279 9.91 34.55 15.38
N LEU A 280 11.23 34.79 15.41
CA LEU A 280 12.11 34.32 16.50
C LEU A 280 11.83 35.08 17.81
N ALA A 281 11.46 36.34 17.73
CA ALA A 281 11.04 37.10 18.92
C ALA A 281 9.67 36.63 19.46
N ALA A 282 8.73 36.29 18.57
CA ALA A 282 7.44 35.69 18.94
C ALA A 282 7.55 34.23 19.41
N LEU A 283 8.44 33.44 18.83
CA LEU A 283 8.71 32.04 19.25
C LEU A 283 9.41 31.98 20.62
N ALA A 284 10.25 32.95 20.97
CA ALA A 284 10.85 33.02 22.31
C ALA A 284 9.79 33.23 23.40
N VAL A 285 8.73 33.99 23.12
CA VAL A 285 7.61 34.19 24.04
C VAL A 285 6.66 32.99 24.07
N VAL A 286 6.41 32.34 22.95
CA VAL A 286 5.56 31.14 22.85
C VAL A 286 6.28 29.89 23.36
N GLY A 287 7.62 29.82 23.22
CA GLY A 287 8.45 28.71 23.75
C GLY A 287 8.45 28.60 25.27
N VAL A 288 8.26 29.72 25.97
CA VAL A 288 8.17 29.74 27.46
C VAL A 288 6.78 29.26 27.93
N VAL A 289 5.73 29.38 27.09
CA VAL A 289 4.35 29.03 27.46
C VAL A 289 3.97 27.60 27.01
N ARG A 290 4.64 27.06 25.98
CA ARG A 290 4.37 25.71 25.44
C ARG A 290 5.41 24.64 25.79
N GLY A 291 6.26 24.90 26.74
CA GLY A 291 7.24 23.91 27.22
C GLY A 291 6.61 22.74 27.96
N ARG A 292 5.75 21.95 27.28
CA ARG A 292 5.42 20.58 27.71
C ARG A 292 4.90 19.75 26.56
N ARG A 293 5.68 18.69 26.24
CA ARG A 293 5.37 17.49 25.48
C ARG A 293 5.49 17.59 23.95
N THR A 294 6.71 17.77 23.45
CA THR A 294 7.15 17.09 22.25
C THR A 294 7.76 15.76 22.67
N VAL A 295 7.25 14.65 22.17
CA VAL A 295 7.97 13.37 22.20
C VAL A 295 8.95 13.44 21.02
N PRO A 296 10.25 13.61 21.25
CA PRO A 296 11.21 13.41 20.18
C PRO A 296 11.29 11.90 19.89
N SER A 297 11.49 11.53 18.63
CA SER A 297 12.21 10.31 18.29
C SER A 297 13.65 10.48 18.82
N ALA A 298 13.80 10.37 20.12
CA ALA A 298 15.07 10.58 20.77
C ALA A 298 15.82 9.28 20.68
N VAL A 299 16.85 9.28 19.86
CA VAL A 299 17.97 8.34 20.04
C VAL A 299 18.25 8.27 21.53
N LEU A 300 18.04 7.12 22.15
CA LEU A 300 18.25 6.96 23.59
C LEU A 300 19.74 7.17 23.89
N ARG A 301 20.05 8.21 24.62
CA ARG A 301 21.42 8.45 25.04
C ARG A 301 21.74 7.54 26.21
N ILE A 302 22.79 6.75 26.09
CA ILE A 302 23.25 5.82 27.11
C ILE A 302 24.60 6.31 27.64
N TYR A 303 24.65 6.63 28.92
CA TYR A 303 25.86 7.07 29.58
C TYR A 303 26.39 5.98 30.50
N VAL A 304 27.61 5.49 30.22
CA VAL A 304 28.29 4.46 31.00
C VAL A 304 29.36 5.08 31.87
N HIS A 305 29.18 5.04 33.19
CA HIS A 305 30.21 5.45 34.16
C HIS A 305 31.40 4.48 34.18
N ALA A 306 32.53 4.98 34.69
CA ALA A 306 33.66 4.13 35.04
C ALA A 306 33.22 3.01 35.98
N PHE A 307 33.75 1.79 35.76
CA PHE A 307 33.40 0.62 36.57
C PHE A 307 34.06 0.68 37.94
N ASP A 308 33.31 0.32 39.01
CA ASP A 308 33.87 -0.02 40.30
C ASP A 308 34.55 -1.37 40.22
N VAL A 309 35.86 -1.40 40.25
CA VAL A 309 36.68 -2.61 40.01
C VAL A 309 37.27 -3.13 41.32
N ARG A 310 37.04 -4.41 41.60
CA ARG A 310 37.52 -5.09 42.79
C ARG A 310 38.17 -6.43 42.42
N PRO A 311 39.44 -6.70 42.82
CA PRO A 311 40.34 -5.91 43.65
C PRO A 311 41.05 -4.78 42.86
N PRO A 312 41.69 -3.79 43.52
CA PRO A 312 42.36 -2.67 42.89
C PRO A 312 43.48 -3.06 41.87
N ALA A 313 44.08 -4.22 41.99
CA ALA A 313 45.05 -4.72 41.03
C ALA A 313 44.52 -4.83 39.57
N MET A 314 43.22 -4.89 39.40
CA MET A 314 42.55 -4.87 38.07
C MET A 314 42.01 -3.51 37.68
N GLY A 315 42.47 -2.39 38.34
CA GLY A 315 41.93 -1.04 38.13
C GLY A 315 41.98 -0.53 36.69
N TRP A 316 42.85 -1.08 35.85
CA TRP A 316 42.88 -0.73 34.42
C TRP A 316 41.57 -1.08 33.71
N LEU A 317 40.74 -1.98 34.23
CA LEU A 317 39.41 -2.31 33.70
C LEU A 317 38.39 -1.18 33.91
N ALA A 318 38.62 -0.27 34.84
CA ALA A 318 37.68 0.81 35.19
C ALA A 318 37.38 1.71 33.98
N GLU A 319 38.39 1.99 33.14
CA GLU A 319 38.24 2.78 31.92
C GLU A 319 38.06 1.94 30.67
N SER A 320 38.64 0.74 30.63
CA SER A 320 38.58 -0.17 29.49
C SER A 320 37.17 -0.75 29.27
N LEU A 321 36.46 -1.12 30.32
CA LEU A 321 35.13 -1.71 30.27
C LEU A 321 34.05 -0.72 29.75
N PRO A 322 33.98 0.54 30.19
CA PRO A 322 33.04 1.49 29.60
C PRO A 322 33.25 1.66 28.09
N ALA A 323 34.51 1.79 27.67
CA ALA A 323 34.83 1.92 26.25
C ALA A 323 34.46 0.69 25.44
N ALA A 324 34.72 -0.53 25.97
CA ALA A 324 34.32 -1.79 25.34
C ALA A 324 32.80 -1.90 25.25
N LEU A 325 32.08 -1.55 26.31
CA LEU A 325 30.62 -1.58 26.34
C LEU A 325 29.98 -0.58 25.35
N VAL A 326 30.52 0.65 25.30
CA VAL A 326 30.10 1.65 24.30
C VAL A 326 30.31 1.15 22.87
N ARG A 327 31.44 0.50 22.58
CA ARG A 327 31.67 -0.14 21.27
C ARG A 327 30.71 -1.31 21.04
N SER A 328 30.42 -2.09 22.08
CA SER A 328 29.54 -3.26 22.01
C SER A 328 28.08 -2.86 21.73
N VAL A 329 27.61 -1.74 22.28
CA VAL A 329 26.25 -1.22 22.07
C VAL A 329 26.19 -0.30 20.85
N GLY A 330 27.33 0.26 20.42
CA GLY A 330 27.45 1.11 19.25
C GLY A 330 27.05 0.42 17.96
N GLY A 331 26.37 1.16 17.08
CA GLY A 331 25.84 0.66 15.80
C GLY A 331 24.38 0.25 15.84
N ALA A 332 23.75 0.16 17.00
CA ALA A 332 22.31 0.04 17.10
C ALA A 332 21.69 1.44 16.85
N ALA A 333 20.79 1.55 15.86
CA ALA A 333 20.32 2.81 15.29
C ALA A 333 19.59 3.73 16.28
N ASP A 334 19.01 3.16 17.34
CA ASP A 334 18.20 3.89 18.31
C ASP A 334 19.00 4.32 19.55
N PHE A 335 20.31 4.06 19.60
CA PHE A 335 21.13 4.31 20.76
C PHE A 335 22.37 5.16 20.45
N ALA A 336 22.63 6.16 21.28
CA ALA A 336 23.87 6.92 21.25
C ALA A 336 24.64 6.68 22.56
N PRO A 337 25.44 5.61 22.64
CA PRO A 337 26.21 5.32 23.83
C PRO A 337 27.44 6.24 23.95
N ALA A 338 27.73 6.71 25.17
CA ALA A 338 28.90 7.51 25.49
C ALA A 338 29.46 7.12 26.87
N THR A 339 30.79 7.22 27.01
CA THR A 339 31.43 7.11 28.33
C THR A 339 31.25 8.39 29.12
N LEU A 340 30.95 8.28 30.41
CA LEU A 340 30.87 9.41 31.32
C LEU A 340 32.11 9.40 32.26
N THR A 341 33.03 10.30 31.98
CA THR A 341 34.34 10.32 32.72
C THR A 341 34.32 11.11 34.03
N ALA A 342 33.51 12.17 34.14
CA ALA A 342 33.31 12.91 35.40
C ALA A 342 32.12 13.89 35.24
N GLY A 343 31.46 14.20 36.38
CA GLY A 343 30.39 15.18 36.47
C GLY A 343 28.98 14.59 36.49
N PRO A 344 27.94 15.42 36.74
CA PRO A 344 26.57 14.98 36.72
C PRO A 344 26.13 14.60 35.29
N PRO A 345 25.31 13.57 35.14
CA PRO A 345 24.83 13.15 33.81
C PRO A 345 24.03 14.28 33.13
N PRO A 346 24.16 14.44 31.82
CA PRO A 346 23.29 15.35 31.08
C PRO A 346 21.83 14.97 31.26
N ARG A 347 20.92 15.95 31.33
CA ARG A 347 19.48 15.67 31.43
C ARG A 347 18.97 14.90 30.24
N GLY A 348 18.27 13.77 30.48
CA GLY A 348 17.58 13.01 29.46
C GLY A 348 18.42 11.92 28.80
N GLY A 349 18.87 10.92 29.54
CA GLY A 349 19.52 9.70 29.04
C GLY A 349 19.61 8.63 30.12
N LEU A 350 19.78 7.39 29.67
CA LEU A 350 19.96 6.24 30.57
C LEU A 350 21.39 6.25 31.15
N VAL A 351 21.49 6.33 32.45
CA VAL A 351 22.77 6.32 33.17
C VAL A 351 23.02 4.93 33.76
N LEU A 352 24.15 4.33 33.39
CA LEU A 352 24.55 3.01 33.82
C LEU A 352 25.80 3.06 34.70
N ARG A 353 25.75 2.38 35.83
CA ARG A 353 26.90 2.15 36.71
C ARG A 353 27.36 0.73 36.60
N GLY A 354 28.65 0.54 36.39
CA GLY A 354 29.28 -0.78 36.22
C GLY A 354 30.04 -1.21 37.48
N ILE A 355 29.99 -2.51 37.74
CA ILE A 355 30.80 -3.17 38.79
C ILE A 355 31.56 -4.32 38.10
N ALA A 356 32.87 -4.42 38.40
CA ALA A 356 33.70 -5.54 37.97
C ALA A 356 34.36 -6.18 39.18
N GLU A 357 34.07 -7.45 39.43
CA GLU A 357 34.46 -8.18 40.61
C GLU A 357 35.21 -9.49 40.22
N ALA A 358 36.44 -9.65 40.75
CA ALA A 358 37.15 -10.89 40.57
C ALA A 358 36.52 -12.00 41.40
N LEU A 359 36.33 -13.17 40.75
CA LEU A 359 35.80 -14.36 41.40
C LEU A 359 36.94 -15.34 41.75
N GLN A 360 36.70 -16.20 42.76
CA GLN A 360 37.63 -17.29 43.11
C GLN A 360 37.86 -18.17 41.87
N GLY A 361 39.11 -18.58 41.62
CA GLY A 361 39.47 -19.45 40.50
C GLY A 361 39.78 -18.69 39.18
N GLY A 362 40.03 -17.37 39.21
CA GLY A 362 40.43 -16.61 38.00
C GLY A 362 39.27 -16.14 37.16
N GLY A 363 38.05 -16.13 37.70
CA GLY A 363 36.87 -15.59 37.07
C GLY A 363 36.69 -14.09 37.25
N LEU A 364 35.89 -13.48 36.40
CA LEU A 364 35.47 -12.10 36.48
C LEU A 364 33.94 -12.01 36.37
N ARG A 365 33.32 -11.24 37.24
CA ARG A 365 31.91 -10.86 37.16
C ARG A 365 31.79 -9.39 36.75
N LEU A 366 31.02 -9.13 35.73
CA LEU A 366 30.66 -7.77 35.33
C LEU A 366 29.16 -7.57 35.58
N ALA A 367 28.80 -6.44 36.20
CA ALA A 367 27.41 -6.07 36.43
C ALA A 367 27.15 -4.63 35.99
N LEU A 368 25.93 -4.38 35.54
CA LEU A 368 25.42 -3.06 35.16
C LEU A 368 24.11 -2.77 35.89
N ILE A 369 23.98 -1.58 36.42
CA ILE A 369 22.82 -1.15 37.17
C ILE A 369 22.40 0.24 36.65
N SER A 370 21.10 0.42 36.37
CA SER A 370 20.53 1.72 36.01
C SER A 370 19.94 2.44 37.20
N ASP A 371 19.87 3.79 37.12
CA ASP A 371 19.10 4.58 38.04
C ASP A 371 17.59 4.34 37.84
N PRO A 372 16.78 4.10 38.87
CA PRO A 372 15.38 3.72 38.73
C PRO A 372 14.46 4.79 38.14
N ALA A 373 14.92 6.04 38.07
CA ALA A 373 14.10 7.18 37.63
C ALA A 373 13.97 7.35 36.11
N GLU A 374 14.67 6.56 35.27
CA GLU A 374 14.86 6.87 33.85
C GLU A 374 14.21 5.88 32.88
N LEU A 375 13.69 4.75 33.32
CA LEU A 375 13.01 3.76 32.49
C LEU A 375 11.53 3.62 32.85
N ARG A 376 10.70 3.44 31.84
CA ARG A 376 9.23 3.31 31.99
C ARG A 376 8.81 2.08 32.83
N THR A 377 9.62 1.03 32.90
CA THR A 377 9.21 -0.26 33.45
C THR A 377 10.10 -0.83 34.57
N GLY A 378 11.14 -0.11 34.98
CA GLY A 378 11.95 -0.55 36.10
C GLY A 378 13.46 -0.39 35.94
N ARG A 379 14.20 -0.86 36.91
CA ARG A 379 15.65 -0.79 37.00
C ARG A 379 16.29 -1.88 36.12
N ILE A 380 17.30 -1.53 35.34
CA ILE A 380 18.20 -2.49 34.72
C ILE A 380 19.15 -3.02 35.80
N ASP A 381 19.22 -4.32 35.95
CA ASP A 381 20.18 -5.02 36.82
C ASP A 381 20.66 -6.26 36.08
N LEU A 382 21.84 -6.19 35.49
CA LEU A 382 22.41 -7.21 34.62
C LEU A 382 23.75 -7.67 35.15
N ALA A 383 24.03 -8.94 35.06
CA ALA A 383 25.34 -9.47 35.39
C ALA A 383 25.74 -10.64 34.45
N VAL A 384 27.01 -10.67 34.08
CA VAL A 384 27.64 -11.76 33.34
C VAL A 384 28.91 -12.19 34.10
N SER A 385 29.28 -13.48 34.01
CA SER A 385 30.47 -14.02 34.64
C SER A 385 31.19 -14.97 33.70
N GLY A 386 32.51 -15.01 33.77
CA GLY A 386 33.34 -15.87 32.95
C GLY A 386 34.82 -15.70 33.27
N PRO A 387 35.75 -16.32 32.50
CA PRO A 387 37.21 -16.20 32.70
C PRO A 387 37.65 -14.72 32.53
N ALA A 388 38.53 -14.27 33.44
CA ALA A 388 39.00 -12.88 33.46
C ALA A 388 39.89 -12.51 32.23
N ASP A 389 40.58 -13.49 31.68
CA ASP A 389 41.37 -13.34 30.44
C ASP A 389 40.49 -13.07 29.19
N ARG A 390 39.15 -13.36 29.27
CA ARG A 390 38.17 -13.09 28.20
C ARG A 390 37.26 -11.92 28.54
N TRP A 391 37.76 -10.91 29.23
CA TRP A 391 36.98 -9.76 29.68
C TRP A 391 36.29 -9.00 28.54
N GLU A 392 36.89 -8.92 27.33
CA GLU A 392 36.24 -8.29 26.15
C GLU A 392 35.01 -9.08 25.71
N GLN A 393 35.03 -10.40 25.69
CA GLN A 393 33.89 -11.24 25.40
C GLN A 393 32.79 -11.11 26.47
N LEU A 394 33.19 -10.90 27.74
CA LEU A 394 32.23 -10.60 28.80
C LEU A 394 31.59 -9.26 28.63
N ALA A 395 32.36 -8.23 28.21
CA ALA A 395 31.84 -6.89 27.89
C ALA A 395 30.87 -6.95 26.70
N ASP A 396 31.15 -7.74 25.67
CA ASP A 396 30.23 -7.97 24.54
C ASP A 396 28.95 -8.71 24.97
N SER A 397 29.08 -9.71 25.85
CA SER A 397 27.93 -10.41 26.41
C SER A 397 27.05 -9.49 27.28
N LEU A 398 27.68 -8.60 28.03
CA LEU A 398 26.97 -7.60 28.82
C LEU A 398 26.29 -6.54 27.95
N GLY A 399 26.94 -6.14 26.85
CA GLY A 399 26.37 -5.24 25.85
C GLY A 399 25.17 -5.86 25.14
N TYR A 400 25.24 -7.14 24.80
CA TYR A 400 24.09 -7.90 24.27
C TYR A 400 22.92 -7.92 25.26
N ALA A 401 23.19 -8.27 26.53
CA ALA A 401 22.18 -8.30 27.58
C ALA A 401 21.56 -6.91 27.82
N LEU A 402 22.36 -5.85 27.71
CA LEU A 402 21.91 -4.46 27.87
C LEU A 402 20.97 -4.06 26.72
N LEU A 403 21.35 -4.31 25.45
CA LEU A 403 20.50 -4.05 24.32
C LEU A 403 19.17 -4.77 24.45
N LEU A 404 19.21 -6.03 24.83
CA LEU A 404 18.02 -6.85 25.04
C LEU A 404 17.14 -6.29 26.17
N ALA A 405 17.73 -5.94 27.30
CA ALA A 405 17.02 -5.38 28.45
C ALA A 405 16.35 -4.05 28.11
N ILE A 406 17.00 -3.17 27.37
CA ILE A 406 16.43 -1.90 26.93
C ILE A 406 15.21 -2.19 26.02
N TRP A 407 15.34 -3.03 25.02
CA TRP A 407 14.26 -3.39 24.10
C TRP A 407 13.07 -4.03 24.80
N THR A 408 13.30 -4.94 25.77
CA THR A 408 12.22 -5.58 26.53
C THR A 408 11.56 -4.62 27.53
N ASN A 409 12.29 -3.60 28.01
CA ASN A 409 11.78 -2.61 28.94
C ASN A 409 11.08 -1.41 28.26
N GLU A 410 11.26 -1.21 26.97
CA GLU A 410 10.49 -0.23 26.20
C GLU A 410 9.06 -0.70 25.92
N GLY A 411 8.29 -1.04 26.91
CA GLY A 411 6.98 -1.67 26.94
C GLY A 411 6.15 -1.58 25.66
N GLY A 412 5.50 -2.70 25.32
CA GLY A 412 4.56 -2.80 24.22
C GLY A 412 5.13 -3.26 22.87
N LYS A 413 6.44 -3.21 22.68
CA LYS A 413 7.10 -3.64 21.41
C LYS A 413 7.26 -5.15 21.32
N LEU A 414 7.57 -5.81 22.44
CA LEU A 414 7.69 -7.25 22.56
C LEU A 414 6.81 -7.76 23.68
N ALA A 415 6.39 -9.01 23.58
CA ALA A 415 5.69 -9.67 24.64
C ALA A 415 6.62 -9.92 25.83
N ALA A 416 6.09 -9.75 27.04
CA ALA A 416 6.88 -9.83 28.28
C ALA A 416 7.54 -11.19 28.52
N ASP A 417 6.96 -12.29 28.02
CA ASP A 417 7.44 -13.65 28.15
C ASP A 417 8.11 -14.19 26.87
N LEU A 418 8.51 -13.32 25.92
CA LEU A 418 9.22 -13.77 24.71
C LEU A 418 10.52 -14.47 25.09
N PRO A 419 10.70 -15.74 24.73
CA PRO A 419 11.90 -16.46 25.10
C PRO A 419 13.10 -15.93 24.32
N LEU A 420 14.22 -15.78 25.00
CA LEU A 420 15.44 -15.21 24.42
C LEU A 420 15.94 -15.96 23.16
N HIS A 421 15.62 -17.27 23.06
CA HIS A 421 16.01 -18.05 21.90
C HIS A 421 15.20 -17.72 20.62
N ALA A 422 14.11 -16.97 20.72
CA ALA A 422 13.38 -16.46 19.57
C ALA A 422 14.06 -15.24 18.92
N LEU A 423 14.95 -14.58 19.64
CA LEU A 423 15.74 -13.43 19.21
C LEU A 423 17.10 -13.88 18.63
N PRO A 424 17.80 -13.03 17.87
CA PRO A 424 19.16 -13.32 17.43
C PRO A 424 20.08 -13.61 18.62
N ARG A 425 20.86 -14.68 18.52
CA ARG A 425 21.78 -15.10 19.58
C ARG A 425 23.11 -14.35 19.55
N SER A 426 23.46 -13.75 18.42
CA SER A 426 24.66 -12.95 18.25
C SER A 426 24.37 -11.46 18.39
N ARG A 427 25.34 -10.72 18.92
CA ARG A 427 25.29 -9.26 19.00
C ARG A 427 25.05 -8.61 17.61
N ALA A 428 25.79 -9.08 16.60
CA ALA A 428 25.64 -8.57 15.24
C ALA A 428 24.23 -8.86 14.68
N GLY A 429 23.68 -10.03 14.96
CA GLY A 429 22.30 -10.39 14.61
C GLY A 429 21.28 -9.51 15.35
N LEU A 430 21.52 -9.24 16.64
CA LEU A 430 20.63 -8.36 17.43
C LEU A 430 20.62 -6.92 16.88
N ILE A 431 21.79 -6.35 16.55
CA ILE A 431 21.89 -5.01 15.93
C ILE A 431 21.17 -4.97 14.58
N ALA A 432 21.38 -5.99 13.73
CA ALA A 432 20.70 -6.06 12.44
C ALA A 432 19.17 -6.20 12.59
N TRP A 433 18.73 -6.95 13.59
CA TRP A 433 17.31 -7.10 13.91
C TRP A 433 16.68 -5.81 14.46
N THR A 434 17.37 -5.07 15.33
CA THR A 434 16.86 -3.79 15.86
C THR A 434 16.67 -2.76 14.73
N GLU A 435 17.58 -2.72 13.75
CA GLU A 435 17.41 -1.89 12.57
C GLU A 435 16.17 -2.32 11.75
N ALA A 436 15.96 -3.63 11.59
CA ALA A 436 14.79 -4.15 10.88
C ALA A 436 13.47 -3.81 11.61
N GLU A 437 13.42 -3.92 12.95
CA GLU A 437 12.26 -3.54 13.76
C GLU A 437 12.00 -2.02 13.68
N ARG A 438 13.04 -1.20 13.62
CA ARG A 438 12.89 0.24 13.43
C ARG A 438 12.26 0.60 12.09
N LEU A 439 12.70 -0.05 11.02
CA LEU A 439 12.12 0.12 9.68
C LEU A 439 10.67 -0.40 9.64
N PHE A 440 10.41 -1.52 10.30
CA PHE A 440 9.08 -2.09 10.47
C PHE A 440 8.15 -1.12 11.20
N ALA A 441 8.59 -0.57 12.32
CA ALA A 441 7.80 0.38 13.09
C ALA A 441 7.48 1.67 12.30
N ARG A 442 8.30 2.04 11.32
CA ARG A 442 8.10 3.21 10.46
C ARG A 442 7.34 2.92 9.17
N ALA A 443 6.78 1.72 9.02
CA ALA A 443 6.09 1.27 7.81
C ALA A 443 6.98 1.31 6.53
N GLN A 444 8.30 1.22 6.69
CA GLN A 444 9.25 1.12 5.58
C GLN A 444 9.38 -0.34 5.17
N TRP A 445 8.33 -0.86 4.52
CA TRP A 445 8.14 -2.29 4.34
C TRP A 445 9.21 -2.96 3.50
N GLU A 446 9.64 -2.34 2.39
CA GLU A 446 10.67 -2.92 1.51
C GLU A 446 12.03 -2.97 2.20
N GLU A 447 12.40 -1.88 2.87
CA GLU A 447 13.63 -1.77 3.61
C GLU A 447 13.63 -2.69 4.84
N ALA A 448 12.50 -2.81 5.54
CA ALA A 448 12.32 -3.72 6.66
C ALA A 448 12.49 -5.18 6.21
N TYR A 449 11.86 -5.56 5.10
CA TYR A 449 12.00 -6.90 4.53
C TYR A 449 13.47 -7.22 4.22
N ALA A 450 14.16 -6.32 3.53
CA ALA A 450 15.58 -6.47 3.22
C ALA A 450 16.45 -6.53 4.49
N ALA A 451 16.10 -5.74 5.52
CA ALA A 451 16.83 -5.73 6.80
C ALA A 451 16.63 -7.04 7.59
N TYR A 452 15.43 -7.62 7.62
CA TYR A 452 15.20 -8.93 8.23
C TYR A 452 15.95 -10.05 7.50
N LEU A 453 16.05 -9.99 6.17
CA LEU A 453 16.90 -10.94 5.43
C LEU A 453 18.36 -10.81 5.80
N ARG A 454 18.88 -9.58 5.98
CA ARG A 454 20.25 -9.38 6.48
C ARG A 454 20.42 -9.91 7.90
N ALA A 455 19.48 -9.66 8.79
CA ALA A 455 19.52 -10.19 10.15
C ALA A 455 19.57 -11.73 10.16
N LEU A 456 18.80 -12.40 9.30
CA LEU A 456 18.82 -13.85 9.13
C LEU A 456 20.11 -14.37 8.48
N ALA A 457 20.76 -13.57 7.61
CA ALA A 457 22.07 -13.92 7.05
C ALA A 457 23.17 -13.90 8.12
N VAL A 458 23.06 -12.99 9.09
CA VAL A 458 23.99 -12.89 10.23
C VAL A 458 23.65 -13.95 11.28
N ASP A 459 22.36 -14.18 11.55
CA ASP A 459 21.88 -15.15 12.54
C ASP A 459 20.64 -15.90 12.03
N SER A 460 20.89 -17.05 11.41
CA SER A 460 19.81 -17.88 10.83
C SER A 460 18.88 -18.52 11.88
N THR A 461 19.20 -18.44 13.17
CA THR A 461 18.39 -19.01 14.26
C THR A 461 17.29 -18.05 14.74
N CYS A 462 17.28 -16.79 14.33
CA CYS A 462 16.30 -15.80 14.72
C CYS A 462 14.89 -16.18 14.28
N LEU A 463 14.07 -16.70 15.19
CA LEU A 463 12.69 -17.09 14.91
C LEU A 463 11.79 -15.84 14.69
N LEU A 464 12.00 -14.79 15.50
CA LEU A 464 11.21 -13.56 15.37
C LEU A 464 11.48 -12.84 14.05
N CYS A 465 12.73 -12.86 13.54
CA CYS A 465 13.04 -12.33 12.21
C CYS A 465 12.24 -13.03 11.10
N ARG A 466 12.06 -14.35 11.20
CA ARG A 466 11.28 -15.13 10.24
C ARG A 466 9.79 -14.77 10.31
N LEU A 467 9.26 -14.63 11.53
CA LEU A 467 7.87 -14.21 11.74
C LEU A 467 7.62 -12.83 11.11
N ARG A 468 8.48 -11.85 11.41
CA ARG A 468 8.37 -10.50 10.85
C ARG A 468 8.50 -10.45 9.33
N LEU A 469 9.33 -11.30 8.74
CA LEU A 469 9.39 -11.43 7.27
C LEU A 469 8.05 -11.83 6.68
N THR A 470 7.31 -12.72 7.34
CA THR A 470 5.97 -13.12 6.89
C THR A 470 4.98 -11.97 7.05
N ASP A 471 5.01 -11.25 8.18
CA ASP A 471 4.13 -10.12 8.42
C ASP A 471 4.36 -9.02 7.37
N VAL A 472 5.63 -8.61 7.17
CA VAL A 472 6.01 -7.60 6.18
C VAL A 472 5.71 -8.06 4.76
N GLY A 473 6.00 -9.33 4.43
CA GLY A 473 5.73 -9.90 3.10
C GLY A 473 4.27 -9.84 2.74
N ARG A 474 3.38 -10.09 3.71
CA ARG A 474 1.92 -9.99 3.54
C ARG A 474 1.48 -8.56 3.27
N TRP A 475 1.96 -7.58 4.03
CA TRP A 475 1.60 -6.17 3.85
C TRP A 475 2.18 -5.57 2.56
N PHE A 476 3.28 -6.12 2.07
CA PHE A 476 3.91 -5.67 0.83
C PHE A 476 3.50 -6.47 -0.42
N GLY A 477 2.54 -7.40 -0.28
CA GLY A 477 2.03 -8.19 -1.41
C GLY A 477 3.00 -9.27 -1.92
N ARG A 478 4.01 -9.66 -1.13
CA ARG A 478 4.96 -10.75 -1.44
C ARG A 478 4.56 -12.08 -0.77
N ASP A 479 3.29 -12.37 -0.73
CA ASP A 479 2.68 -13.47 0.03
C ASP A 479 3.04 -14.89 -0.45
N GLN A 480 4.03 -15.06 -1.30
CA GLN A 480 4.34 -16.35 -1.94
C GLN A 480 5.57 -17.09 -1.38
N ASP A 481 6.11 -16.70 -0.24
CA ASP A 481 7.16 -17.50 0.36
C ASP A 481 6.57 -18.64 1.22
N SER A 482 5.92 -19.60 0.51
CA SER A 482 5.39 -20.85 1.11
C SER A 482 6.45 -21.63 1.91
N VAL A 483 7.73 -21.41 1.61
CA VAL A 483 8.87 -21.99 2.33
C VAL A 483 9.03 -21.35 3.71
N ALA A 484 8.84 -20.06 3.84
CA ALA A 484 8.85 -19.37 5.13
C ALA A 484 7.66 -19.83 5.99
N THR A 485 6.45 -19.83 5.44
CA THR A 485 5.22 -20.26 6.14
C THR A 485 5.28 -21.71 6.63
N GLY A 486 5.82 -22.63 5.84
CA GLY A 486 6.01 -24.03 6.26
C GLY A 486 6.97 -24.18 7.45
N ARG A 487 8.03 -23.38 7.51
CA ARG A 487 9.01 -23.41 8.61
C ARG A 487 8.47 -22.83 9.92
N TYR A 488 7.51 -21.90 9.87
CA TYR A 488 6.86 -21.36 11.08
C TYR A 488 5.96 -22.38 11.77
N ARG A 489 5.22 -23.18 11.01
CA ARG A 489 4.41 -24.26 11.59
C ARG A 489 5.24 -25.24 12.43
N VAL A 490 6.47 -25.52 12.02
CA VAL A 490 7.40 -26.41 12.73
C VAL A 490 7.93 -25.76 14.01
N ALA A 491 8.02 -24.43 14.08
CA ALA A 491 8.57 -23.70 15.22
C ALA A 491 7.50 -23.09 16.15
N LEU A 492 6.21 -23.36 15.91
CA LEU A 492 5.11 -22.75 16.65
C LEU A 492 5.23 -22.96 18.17
N ASP A 493 5.65 -24.15 18.59
CA ASP A 493 5.84 -24.49 20.01
C ASP A 493 7.01 -23.72 20.67
N SER A 494 7.86 -23.09 19.87
CA SER A 494 8.97 -22.26 20.35
C SER A 494 8.52 -20.85 20.74
N PHE A 495 7.27 -20.47 20.45
CA PHE A 495 6.73 -19.17 20.78
C PHE A 495 5.84 -19.23 22.01
N PRO A 496 5.76 -18.13 22.81
CA PRO A 496 4.84 -18.05 23.93
C PRO A 496 3.37 -18.06 23.46
N PRO A 497 2.42 -18.36 24.35
CA PRO A 497 1.02 -18.59 23.98
C PRO A 497 0.37 -17.47 23.17
N HIS A 498 0.63 -16.20 23.45
CA HIS A 498 0.06 -15.09 22.70
C HIS A 498 0.65 -14.96 21.28
N TYR A 499 1.96 -15.15 21.07
CA TYR A 499 2.53 -15.23 19.72
C TYR A 499 1.99 -16.42 18.94
N ARG A 500 1.82 -17.57 19.58
CA ARG A 500 1.15 -18.73 18.96
C ARG A 500 -0.26 -18.36 18.49
N ARG A 501 -1.04 -17.63 19.31
CA ARG A 501 -2.37 -17.16 18.93
C ARG A 501 -2.33 -16.19 17.75
N LEU A 502 -1.36 -15.26 17.69
CA LEU A 502 -1.18 -14.38 16.53
C LEU A 502 -0.87 -15.17 15.26
N ILE A 503 0.04 -16.16 15.37
CA ILE A 503 0.40 -17.02 14.24
C ILE A 503 -0.80 -17.88 13.83
N GLU A 504 -1.50 -18.51 14.77
CA GLU A 504 -2.70 -19.29 14.52
C GLU A 504 -3.79 -18.44 13.85
N ALA A 505 -3.99 -17.21 14.35
CA ALA A 505 -4.95 -16.26 13.77
C ALA A 505 -4.61 -15.90 12.31
N SER A 506 -3.33 -15.86 11.96
CA SER A 506 -2.90 -15.58 10.60
C SER A 506 -3.31 -16.64 9.57
N PHE A 507 -3.58 -17.87 10.04
CA PHE A 507 -4.01 -19.01 9.23
C PHE A 507 -5.45 -19.47 9.52
N ALA A 508 -6.11 -18.84 10.46
CA ALA A 508 -7.48 -19.20 10.85
C ALA A 508 -8.49 -18.68 9.83
N SER A 509 -9.64 -19.37 9.74
CA SER A 509 -10.82 -18.83 9.11
C SER A 509 -11.25 -17.53 9.84
N HIS A 510 -11.96 -16.70 9.12
CA HIS A 510 -12.26 -15.34 9.58
C HIS A 510 -12.99 -15.33 10.94
N ASP A 511 -14.00 -16.19 11.12
CA ASP A 511 -14.78 -16.36 12.36
C ASP A 511 -13.90 -16.72 13.58
N ARG A 512 -12.90 -17.56 13.38
CA ARG A 512 -11.98 -17.99 14.42
C ARG A 512 -10.86 -16.99 14.70
N ARG A 513 -10.49 -16.21 13.68
CA ARG A 513 -9.35 -15.30 13.72
C ARG A 513 -9.48 -14.25 14.82
N LEU A 514 -10.59 -13.53 14.86
CA LEU A 514 -10.82 -12.48 15.84
C LEU A 514 -10.91 -13.03 17.28
N ALA A 515 -11.47 -14.23 17.45
CA ALA A 515 -11.48 -14.89 18.76
C ALA A 515 -10.06 -15.21 19.25
N LEU A 516 -9.17 -15.67 18.34
CA LEU A 516 -7.77 -15.93 18.67
C LEU A 516 -7.00 -14.64 18.97
N LEU A 517 -7.26 -13.56 18.23
CA LEU A 517 -6.64 -12.24 18.46
C LEU A 517 -7.05 -11.69 19.84
N ARG A 518 -8.34 -11.78 20.20
CA ARG A 518 -8.83 -11.38 21.52
C ARG A 518 -8.25 -12.23 22.66
N ASP A 519 -8.13 -13.54 22.46
CA ASP A 519 -7.46 -14.40 23.45
C ASP A 519 -5.99 -13.98 23.64
N ALA A 520 -5.30 -13.63 22.54
CA ALA A 520 -3.92 -13.13 22.61
C ALA A 520 -3.84 -11.78 23.33
N THR A 521 -4.71 -10.84 23.03
CA THR A 521 -4.77 -9.52 23.68
C THR A 521 -5.09 -9.64 25.18
N ASN A 522 -5.99 -10.54 25.56
CA ASN A 522 -6.33 -10.78 26.96
C ASN A 522 -5.19 -11.44 27.75
N ARG A 523 -4.36 -12.25 27.10
CA ARG A 523 -3.20 -12.89 27.73
C ARG A 523 -2.06 -11.93 27.98
N ASP A 524 -1.84 -11.01 27.07
CA ASP A 524 -0.82 -9.97 27.18
C ASP A 524 -1.40 -8.59 26.80
N PRO A 525 -2.11 -7.94 27.72
CA PRO A 525 -2.76 -6.66 27.45
C PRO A 525 -1.79 -5.50 27.29
N ASP A 526 -0.50 -5.69 27.54
CA ASP A 526 0.54 -4.67 27.39
C ASP A 526 1.36 -4.86 26.10
N PHE A 527 1.07 -5.87 25.30
CA PHE A 527 1.73 -6.09 24.01
C PHE A 527 1.02 -5.31 22.88
N GLY A 528 1.63 -4.20 22.45
CA GLY A 528 1.02 -3.24 21.52
C GLY A 528 0.68 -3.80 20.14
N LEU A 529 1.49 -4.75 19.63
CA LEU A 529 1.25 -5.36 18.32
C LEU A 529 -0.06 -6.15 18.29
N THR A 530 -0.41 -6.86 19.36
CA THR A 530 -1.65 -7.63 19.41
C THR A 530 -2.86 -6.71 19.32
N TRP A 531 -2.83 -5.59 20.05
CA TRP A 531 -3.87 -4.56 19.97
C TRP A 531 -4.00 -3.95 18.58
N PHE A 532 -2.87 -3.72 17.90
CA PHE A 532 -2.88 -3.23 16.52
C PHE A 532 -3.53 -4.24 15.58
N ILE A 533 -3.10 -5.51 15.61
CA ILE A 533 -3.61 -6.55 14.70
C ILE A 533 -5.10 -6.82 14.98
N GLU A 534 -5.53 -6.83 16.24
CA GLU A 534 -6.94 -6.96 16.59
C GLU A 534 -7.76 -5.77 16.06
N ALA A 535 -7.28 -4.55 16.29
CA ALA A 535 -7.95 -3.34 15.82
C ALA A 535 -8.02 -3.26 14.30
N ASP A 536 -6.94 -3.64 13.61
CA ASP A 536 -6.84 -3.72 12.16
C ASP A 536 -7.85 -4.73 11.59
N ASP A 537 -7.93 -5.92 12.19
CA ASP A 537 -8.87 -6.95 11.76
C ASP A 537 -10.34 -6.53 12.01
N ILE A 538 -10.63 -5.90 13.15
CA ILE A 538 -11.97 -5.34 13.42
C ILE A 538 -12.29 -4.22 12.44
N TYR A 539 -11.34 -3.34 12.15
CA TYR A 539 -11.53 -2.22 11.24
C TYR A 539 -11.85 -2.69 9.82
N HIS A 540 -11.09 -3.65 9.31
CA HIS A 540 -11.21 -4.13 7.94
C HIS A 540 -12.30 -5.18 7.74
N ARG A 541 -12.62 -5.97 8.76
CA ARG A 541 -13.50 -7.14 8.64
C ARG A 541 -14.58 -7.26 9.71
N GLY A 542 -14.43 -6.53 10.79
CA GLY A 542 -15.30 -6.69 11.96
C GLY A 542 -16.78 -6.44 11.69
N ALA A 543 -17.11 -5.64 10.67
CA ALA A 543 -18.49 -5.41 10.27
C ALA A 543 -19.22 -6.71 9.85
N PHE A 544 -18.51 -7.67 9.25
CA PHE A 544 -19.06 -8.98 8.88
C PHE A 544 -19.46 -9.80 10.11
N ASP A 545 -18.79 -9.59 11.24
CA ASP A 545 -18.99 -10.31 12.49
C ASP A 545 -19.80 -9.51 13.52
N GLY A 546 -20.32 -8.34 13.12
CA GLY A 546 -21.14 -7.49 13.98
C GLY A 546 -20.35 -6.64 14.98
N TYR A 547 -19.04 -6.50 14.79
CA TYR A 547 -18.19 -5.61 15.59
C TYR A 547 -18.30 -4.17 15.13
N SER A 548 -18.15 -3.24 16.07
CA SER A 548 -18.27 -1.82 15.78
C SER A 548 -16.93 -1.17 15.46
N ARG A 549 -16.94 -0.19 14.56
CA ARG A 549 -15.77 0.66 14.30
C ARG A 549 -15.29 1.34 15.59
N ALA A 550 -16.17 1.66 16.52
CA ALA A 550 -15.82 2.17 17.83
C ALA A 550 -14.99 1.16 18.67
N GLU A 551 -15.14 -0.15 18.46
CA GLU A 551 -14.27 -1.16 19.08
C GLU A 551 -12.87 -1.11 18.47
N ALA A 552 -12.77 -1.07 17.12
CA ALA A 552 -11.50 -0.85 16.43
C ALA A 552 -10.81 0.44 16.90
N TYR A 553 -11.58 1.52 17.05
CA TYR A 553 -11.09 2.81 17.55
C TYR A 553 -10.44 2.70 18.93
N ARG A 554 -11.13 2.06 19.88
CA ARG A 554 -10.59 1.88 21.25
C ARG A 554 -9.33 1.01 21.26
N ALA A 555 -9.33 -0.08 20.51
CA ALA A 555 -8.18 -0.98 20.42
C ALA A 555 -6.98 -0.28 19.74
N MET A 556 -7.21 0.49 18.68
CA MET A 556 -6.16 1.25 17.99
C MET A 556 -5.56 2.35 18.87
N LYS A 557 -6.39 3.07 19.65
CA LYS A 557 -5.88 4.02 20.66
C LYS A 557 -5.00 3.31 21.70
N ARG A 558 -5.36 2.11 22.13
CA ARG A 558 -4.51 1.34 23.06
C ARG A 558 -3.19 0.96 22.41
N ALA A 559 -3.19 0.54 21.14
CA ALA A 559 -1.98 0.20 20.39
C ALA A 559 -1.01 1.40 20.30
N THR A 560 -1.51 2.61 20.00
CA THR A 560 -0.66 3.83 19.94
C THR A 560 -0.11 4.25 21.28
N VAL A 561 -0.78 3.94 22.38
CA VAL A 561 -0.27 4.18 23.74
C VAL A 561 0.84 3.21 24.10
N LEU A 562 0.66 1.92 23.77
CA LEU A 562 1.62 0.86 24.08
C LEU A 562 2.85 0.91 23.20
N TRP A 563 2.67 1.23 21.90
CA TRP A 563 3.77 1.34 20.96
C TRP A 563 3.72 2.68 20.20
N PRO A 564 4.15 3.78 20.84
CA PRO A 564 3.99 5.14 20.28
C PRO A 564 4.82 5.40 19.02
N ASP A 565 5.87 4.61 18.75
CA ASP A 565 6.71 4.75 17.55
C ASP A 565 6.20 3.94 16.35
N PHE A 566 5.08 3.22 16.52
CA PHE A 566 4.55 2.34 15.48
C PHE A 566 3.64 3.12 14.52
N ALA A 567 4.23 3.58 13.41
CA ALA A 567 3.54 4.42 12.42
C ALA A 567 2.25 3.79 11.86
N PRO A 568 2.17 2.46 11.59
CA PRO A 568 0.92 1.86 11.12
C PRO A 568 -0.27 2.06 12.06
N ALA A 569 -0.04 2.03 13.38
CA ALA A 569 -1.11 2.26 14.34
C ALA A 569 -1.63 3.71 14.30
N TRP A 570 -0.74 4.68 14.10
CA TRP A 570 -1.13 6.08 13.94
C TRP A 570 -1.84 6.33 12.62
N GLU A 571 -1.41 5.67 11.53
CA GLU A 571 -2.08 5.75 10.23
C GLU A 571 -3.53 5.27 10.34
N HIS A 572 -3.74 4.09 10.89
CA HIS A 572 -5.08 3.53 11.10
C HIS A 572 -5.90 4.34 12.11
N LEU A 573 -5.25 4.87 13.16
CA LEU A 573 -5.94 5.75 14.11
C LEU A 573 -6.40 7.06 13.45
N ALA A 574 -5.57 7.66 12.58
CA ALA A 574 -5.97 8.86 11.82
C ALA A 574 -7.19 8.59 10.96
N TRP A 575 -7.21 7.42 10.30
CA TRP A 575 -8.32 6.98 9.48
C TRP A 575 -9.60 6.79 10.30
N ILE A 576 -9.52 5.95 11.33
CA ILE A 576 -10.68 5.58 12.15
C ILE A 576 -11.22 6.81 12.90
N ALA A 577 -10.35 7.62 13.50
CA ALA A 577 -10.75 8.82 14.25
C ALA A 577 -11.42 9.86 13.34
N THR A 578 -10.95 10.02 12.09
CA THR A 578 -11.59 10.89 11.11
C THR A 578 -13.00 10.41 10.79
N ALA A 579 -13.16 9.12 10.57
CA ALA A 579 -14.46 8.51 10.28
C ALA A 579 -15.41 8.59 11.50
N GLU A 580 -14.90 8.40 12.73
CA GLU A 580 -15.66 8.54 13.98
C GLU A 580 -16.04 9.99 14.31
N GLY A 581 -15.41 10.97 13.68
CA GLY A 581 -15.64 12.38 13.92
C GLY A 581 -14.86 12.95 15.11
N ASP A 582 -13.82 12.25 15.61
CA ASP A 582 -12.93 12.74 16.68
C ASP A 582 -11.78 13.55 16.06
N ALA A 583 -12.05 14.84 15.75
CA ALA A 583 -11.06 15.74 15.15
C ALA A 583 -9.76 15.89 15.97
N PRO A 584 -9.81 16.02 17.34
CA PRO A 584 -8.59 16.06 18.14
C PRO A 584 -7.73 14.82 18.01
N ALA A 585 -8.31 13.62 18.07
CA ALA A 585 -7.57 12.37 17.96
C ALA A 585 -7.03 12.17 16.53
N ALA A 586 -7.82 12.50 15.50
CA ALA A 586 -7.38 12.45 14.11
C ALA A 586 -6.19 13.40 13.87
N ARG A 587 -6.25 14.64 14.36
CA ARG A 587 -5.13 15.60 14.27
C ARG A 587 -3.89 15.11 15.00
N GLN A 588 -4.05 14.61 16.22
CA GLN A 588 -2.94 14.01 16.95
C GLN A 588 -2.28 12.87 16.19
N ALA A 589 -3.08 12.01 15.56
CA ALA A 589 -2.56 10.88 14.81
C ALA A 589 -1.78 11.34 13.57
N LEU A 590 -2.31 12.31 12.81
CA LEU A 590 -1.62 12.89 11.66
C LEU A 590 -0.31 13.59 12.04
N ASP A 591 -0.30 14.33 13.15
CA ASP A 591 0.90 15.01 13.65
C ASP A 591 1.95 13.99 14.12
N SER A 592 1.53 12.90 14.77
CA SER A 592 2.41 11.79 15.15
C SER A 592 3.04 11.11 13.94
N LEU A 593 2.25 10.80 12.90
CA LEU A 593 2.76 10.26 11.63
C LEU A 593 3.81 11.18 10.99
N LYS A 594 3.55 12.48 11.00
CA LYS A 594 4.48 13.48 10.46
C LYS A 594 5.80 13.52 11.25
N GLN A 595 5.74 13.40 12.57
CA GLN A 595 6.91 13.39 13.46
C GLN A 595 7.74 12.12 13.31
N LEU A 596 7.08 10.97 13.17
CA LEU A 596 7.75 9.69 12.98
C LEU A 596 8.48 9.60 11.62
N GLY A 597 8.19 10.52 10.70
CA GLY A 597 8.81 10.51 9.37
C GLY A 597 8.47 9.24 8.59
N GLY A 598 7.36 8.60 8.93
CA GLY A 598 6.93 7.33 8.36
C GLY A 598 6.89 7.38 6.85
N GLY A 599 7.59 6.45 6.21
CA GLY A 599 7.67 6.24 4.78
C GLY A 599 8.09 7.47 3.98
N SER A 600 9.38 7.60 3.69
CA SER A 600 9.85 8.55 2.68
C SER A 600 9.54 8.08 1.26
N ASP A 601 9.03 6.85 1.14
CA ASP A 601 8.60 6.28 -0.12
C ASP A 601 7.33 6.98 -0.65
N PRO A 602 7.15 7.02 -1.97
CA PRO A 602 6.02 7.72 -2.60
C PRO A 602 4.64 7.19 -2.16
N PHE A 603 4.54 5.89 -1.84
CA PHE A 603 3.29 5.27 -1.41
C PHE A 603 2.84 5.81 -0.04
N SER A 604 3.71 5.72 0.97
CA SER A 604 3.43 6.23 2.32
C SER A 604 3.18 7.73 2.35
N ALA A 605 3.93 8.50 1.54
CA ALA A 605 3.70 9.94 1.40
C ALA A 605 2.30 10.25 0.84
N SER A 606 1.84 9.44 -0.10
CA SER A 606 0.53 9.61 -0.74
C SER A 606 -0.60 9.20 0.19
N VAL A 607 -0.45 8.12 0.95
CA VAL A 607 -1.43 7.72 1.98
C VAL A 607 -1.60 8.83 3.01
N ARG A 608 -0.51 9.41 3.52
CA ARG A 608 -0.59 10.56 4.45
C ARG A 608 -1.31 11.76 3.83
N ALA A 609 -1.00 12.06 2.57
CA ALA A 609 -1.67 13.14 1.85
C ALA A 609 -3.19 12.92 1.75
N LEU A 610 -3.61 11.70 1.47
CA LEU A 610 -5.03 11.33 1.40
C LEU A 610 -5.72 11.40 2.77
N LEU A 611 -5.03 11.00 3.83
CA LEU A 611 -5.51 11.13 5.21
C LEU A 611 -5.72 12.60 5.61
N GLU A 612 -4.77 13.47 5.27
CA GLU A 612 -4.88 14.92 5.50
C GLU A 612 -6.06 15.53 4.72
N VAL A 613 -6.23 15.16 3.44
CA VAL A 613 -7.38 15.58 2.65
C VAL A 613 -8.69 15.13 3.29
N GLY A 614 -8.76 13.87 3.74
CA GLY A 614 -9.93 13.32 4.43
C GLY A 614 -10.25 14.08 5.71
N TYR A 615 -9.24 14.42 6.51
CA TYR A 615 -9.39 15.24 7.70
C TYR A 615 -10.01 16.60 7.38
N HIS A 616 -9.45 17.32 6.40
CA HIS A 616 -9.95 18.65 6.03
C HIS A 616 -11.38 18.61 5.49
N TRP A 617 -11.71 17.64 4.63
CA TRP A 617 -13.08 17.46 4.15
C TRP A 617 -14.09 17.06 5.22
N ARG A 618 -13.62 16.40 6.28
CA ARG A 618 -14.48 15.95 7.37
C ARG A 618 -14.76 17.04 8.40
N PHE A 619 -13.79 17.91 8.67
CA PHE A 619 -13.83 18.82 9.81
C PHE A 619 -13.78 20.30 9.47
N ASP A 620 -13.23 20.68 8.31
CA ASP A 620 -13.12 22.07 7.91
C ASP A 620 -14.30 22.54 7.04
N PRO A 621 -14.53 23.87 6.96
CA PRO A 621 -15.47 24.42 5.98
C PRO A 621 -15.05 24.03 4.55
N PRO A 622 -16.03 23.74 3.64
CA PRO A 622 -15.75 23.23 2.29
C PRO A 622 -14.70 24.05 1.51
N ALA A 623 -14.77 25.38 1.56
CA ALA A 623 -13.81 26.25 0.86
C ALA A 623 -12.37 26.14 1.40
N ALA A 624 -12.18 25.78 2.66
CA ALA A 624 -10.86 25.54 3.23
C ALA A 624 -10.34 24.15 2.81
N ALA A 625 -11.20 23.13 2.86
CA ALA A 625 -10.88 21.77 2.42
C ALA A 625 -10.52 21.74 0.93
N GLU A 626 -11.28 22.45 0.08
CA GLU A 626 -11.00 22.58 -1.36
C GLU A 626 -9.62 23.20 -1.62
N ARG A 627 -9.30 24.32 -0.97
CA ARG A 627 -7.98 24.96 -1.14
C ARG A 627 -6.84 24.04 -0.73
N TYR A 628 -7.01 23.31 0.36
CA TYR A 628 -6.00 22.36 0.83
C TYR A 628 -5.82 21.21 -0.18
N ALA A 629 -6.90 20.59 -0.59
CA ALA A 629 -6.89 19.48 -1.53
C ALA A 629 -6.34 19.88 -2.90
N ASP A 630 -6.70 21.09 -3.39
CA ASP A 630 -6.18 21.61 -4.65
C ASP A 630 -4.67 21.87 -4.60
N ALA A 631 -4.16 22.47 -3.52
CA ALA A 631 -2.72 22.65 -3.31
C ALA A 631 -1.96 21.33 -3.28
N LEU A 632 -2.55 20.29 -2.66
CA LEU A 632 -1.96 18.97 -2.54
C LEU A 632 -1.92 18.22 -3.87
N LEU A 633 -2.99 18.29 -4.67
CA LEU A 633 -3.06 17.68 -6.00
C LEU A 633 -1.96 18.20 -6.94
N HIS A 634 -1.52 19.45 -6.75
CA HIS A 634 -0.43 20.04 -7.52
C HIS A 634 0.97 19.77 -6.91
N SER A 635 1.05 19.07 -5.79
CA SER A 635 2.32 18.75 -5.16
C SER A 635 3.04 17.59 -5.88
N PRO A 636 4.39 17.61 -5.99
CA PRO A 636 5.14 16.51 -6.59
C PRO A 636 4.95 15.16 -5.85
N ALA A 637 4.61 15.18 -4.57
CA ALA A 637 4.38 14.00 -3.77
C ALA A 637 3.15 13.19 -4.24
N VAL A 638 2.16 13.84 -4.84
CA VAL A 638 0.88 13.23 -5.22
C VAL A 638 0.77 12.99 -6.73
N THR A 639 1.36 13.86 -7.56
CA THR A 639 1.20 13.79 -9.02
C THR A 639 1.75 12.53 -9.68
N GLY A 640 2.68 11.83 -9.05
CA GLY A 640 3.26 10.55 -9.53
C GLY A 640 2.63 9.29 -8.94
N PHE A 641 1.59 9.42 -8.11
CA PHE A 641 1.05 8.29 -7.34
C PHE A 641 0.07 7.45 -8.17
N ALA A 642 0.40 6.16 -8.40
CA ALA A 642 -0.48 5.22 -9.09
C ALA A 642 -1.80 4.97 -8.33
N GLY A 643 -1.80 5.10 -7.00
CA GLY A 643 -2.98 4.97 -6.14
C GLY A 643 -3.87 6.21 -6.06
N LEU A 644 -3.57 7.31 -6.78
CA LEU A 644 -4.36 8.53 -6.75
C LEU A 644 -5.83 8.28 -7.17
N ALA A 645 -6.05 7.35 -8.09
CA ALA A 645 -7.37 6.91 -8.49
C ALA A 645 -8.24 6.44 -7.32
N ALA A 646 -7.65 5.74 -6.35
CA ALA A 646 -8.35 5.31 -5.14
C ALA A 646 -8.63 6.47 -4.17
N GLY A 647 -7.88 7.58 -4.28
CA GLY A 647 -7.92 8.69 -3.34
C GLY A 647 -9.28 9.35 -3.20
N ALA A 648 -10.02 9.50 -4.31
CA ALA A 648 -11.36 10.05 -4.26
C ALA A 648 -12.34 9.11 -3.52
N ARG A 649 -12.19 7.79 -3.68
CA ARG A 649 -13.01 6.80 -2.98
C ARG A 649 -12.67 6.75 -1.49
N TYR A 650 -11.40 6.92 -1.12
CA TYR A 650 -11.00 6.98 0.28
C TYR A 650 -11.69 8.09 1.06
N GLN A 651 -12.15 9.17 0.41
CA GLN A 651 -12.93 10.21 1.09
C GLN A 651 -14.26 9.67 1.64
N LEU A 652 -14.82 8.66 1.00
CA LEU A 652 -16.01 7.97 1.50
C LEU A 652 -15.71 7.24 2.81
N THR A 653 -14.51 6.68 2.96
CA THR A 653 -14.09 5.98 4.17
C THR A 653 -13.95 6.91 5.38
N PHE A 654 -13.74 8.20 5.13
CA PHE A 654 -13.65 9.23 6.17
C PHE A 654 -15.01 9.85 6.51
N ASP A 655 -16.09 9.31 5.99
CA ASP A 655 -17.43 9.91 6.08
C ASP A 655 -17.47 11.34 5.50
N ALA A 656 -16.72 11.55 4.41
CA ALA A 656 -16.56 12.81 3.70
C ALA A 656 -16.97 12.72 2.21
N PRO A 657 -18.24 12.36 1.90
CA PRO A 657 -18.67 12.15 0.51
C PRO A 657 -18.60 13.42 -0.36
N ALA A 658 -18.63 14.60 0.24
CA ALA A 658 -18.42 15.86 -0.49
C ALA A 658 -16.98 15.94 -1.06
N GLY A 659 -16.00 15.45 -0.32
CA GLY A 659 -14.61 15.31 -0.78
C GLY A 659 -14.49 14.34 -1.96
N ALA A 660 -15.21 13.22 -1.92
CA ALA A 660 -15.25 12.27 -3.02
C ALA A 660 -15.82 12.90 -4.31
N VAL A 661 -16.90 13.65 -4.19
CA VAL A 661 -17.51 14.40 -5.32
C VAL A 661 -16.53 15.41 -5.88
N TRP A 662 -15.91 16.19 -5.02
CA TRP A 662 -14.98 17.24 -5.44
C TRP A 662 -13.73 16.68 -6.12
N LEU A 663 -13.06 15.71 -5.48
CA LEU A 663 -11.88 15.03 -6.04
C LEU A 663 -12.22 14.34 -7.35
N GLY A 664 -13.36 13.65 -7.42
CA GLY A 664 -13.84 13.00 -8.63
C GLY A 664 -14.03 13.99 -9.77
N GLY A 665 -14.58 15.16 -9.50
CA GLY A 665 -14.70 16.25 -10.48
C GLY A 665 -13.35 16.81 -10.94
N ARG A 666 -12.37 16.91 -10.05
CA ARG A 666 -11.00 17.31 -10.42
C ARG A 666 -10.33 16.27 -11.30
N PHE A 667 -10.52 14.99 -11.04
CA PHE A 667 -9.93 13.90 -11.81
C PHE A 667 -10.41 13.85 -13.25
N GLU A 668 -11.65 14.25 -13.52
CA GLU A 668 -12.15 14.39 -14.90
C GLU A 668 -11.33 15.40 -15.72
N HIS A 669 -10.74 16.40 -15.08
CA HIS A 669 -10.04 17.53 -15.71
C HIS A 669 -8.52 17.49 -15.54
N PHE A 670 -7.98 16.44 -14.87
CA PHE A 670 -6.56 16.38 -14.53
C PHE A 670 -5.65 15.96 -15.70
N GLY A 671 -6.22 15.67 -16.87
CA GLY A 671 -5.47 15.27 -18.07
C GLY A 671 -4.85 13.85 -17.98
N ARG A 672 -5.34 13.04 -17.06
CA ARG A 672 -4.94 11.63 -16.87
C ARG A 672 -6.13 10.71 -17.08
N PRO A 673 -6.21 10.00 -18.23
CA PRO A 673 -7.33 9.13 -18.56
C PRO A 673 -7.62 8.04 -17.50
N ASP A 674 -6.57 7.54 -16.84
CA ASP A 674 -6.66 6.55 -15.78
C ASP A 674 -7.37 7.04 -14.51
N LEU A 675 -7.58 8.35 -14.36
CA LEU A 675 -8.30 8.94 -13.23
C LEU A 675 -9.78 9.26 -13.54
N VAL A 676 -10.16 9.32 -14.80
CA VAL A 676 -11.52 9.77 -15.19
C VAL A 676 -12.60 8.79 -14.72
N VAL A 677 -12.41 7.48 -15.00
CA VAL A 677 -13.36 6.44 -14.56
C VAL A 677 -13.46 6.35 -13.03
N PRO A 678 -12.35 6.22 -12.27
CA PRO A 678 -12.42 6.27 -10.81
C PRO A 678 -13.01 7.57 -10.25
N GLY A 679 -12.76 8.70 -10.90
CA GLY A 679 -13.32 9.99 -10.52
C GLY A 679 -14.83 10.05 -10.67
N LEU A 680 -15.34 9.57 -11.78
CA LEU A 680 -16.79 9.48 -12.02
C LEU A 680 -17.47 8.48 -11.08
N LEU A 681 -16.85 7.34 -10.81
CA LEU A 681 -17.34 6.40 -9.78
C LEU A 681 -17.45 7.08 -8.42
N ALA A 682 -16.41 7.79 -7.99
CA ALA A 682 -16.42 8.51 -6.73
C ALA A 682 -17.52 9.59 -6.66
N GLN A 683 -17.79 10.27 -7.78
CA GLN A 683 -18.92 11.20 -7.86
C GLN A 683 -20.26 10.48 -7.73
N VAL A 684 -20.46 9.37 -8.44
CA VAL A 684 -21.70 8.59 -8.35
C VAL A 684 -21.99 8.23 -6.90
N TYR A 685 -21.02 7.66 -6.20
CA TYR A 685 -21.16 7.26 -4.80
C TYR A 685 -21.35 8.44 -3.85
N GLY A 686 -20.53 9.47 -4.02
CA GLY A 686 -20.58 10.65 -3.18
C GLY A 686 -21.94 11.38 -3.30
N TYR A 687 -22.45 11.53 -4.51
CA TYR A 687 -23.78 12.12 -4.71
C TYR A 687 -24.90 11.27 -4.11
N GLN A 688 -24.80 9.95 -4.20
CA GLN A 688 -25.78 9.06 -3.55
C GLN A 688 -25.78 9.23 -2.03
N ALA A 689 -24.60 9.23 -1.40
CA ALA A 689 -24.46 9.43 0.04
C ALA A 689 -25.00 10.81 0.49
N LEU A 690 -24.86 11.83 -0.34
CA LEU A 690 -25.36 13.19 -0.12
C LEU A 690 -26.86 13.36 -0.41
N GLY A 691 -27.57 12.30 -0.79
CA GLY A 691 -28.98 12.37 -1.13
C GLY A 691 -29.26 13.16 -2.42
N ARG A 692 -28.36 13.09 -3.41
CA ARG A 692 -28.44 13.73 -4.73
C ARG A 692 -28.48 12.70 -5.86
N PRO A 693 -29.53 11.83 -5.91
CA PRO A 693 -29.60 10.75 -6.89
C PRO A 693 -29.64 11.24 -8.35
N ASP A 694 -30.16 12.43 -8.62
CA ASP A 694 -30.18 12.97 -9.99
C ASP A 694 -28.78 13.39 -10.46
N SER A 695 -27.96 13.96 -9.57
CA SER A 695 -26.53 14.25 -9.84
C SER A 695 -25.73 12.96 -10.02
N ALA A 696 -25.99 11.96 -9.21
CA ALA A 696 -25.37 10.63 -9.33
C ALA A 696 -25.70 10.00 -10.69
N ARG A 697 -26.96 10.11 -11.14
CA ARG A 697 -27.37 9.62 -12.46
C ARG A 697 -26.65 10.35 -13.59
N ALA A 698 -26.49 11.67 -13.49
CA ALA A 698 -25.76 12.46 -14.48
C ALA A 698 -24.29 12.02 -14.59
N ALA A 699 -23.62 11.75 -13.47
CA ALA A 699 -22.28 11.20 -13.45
C ALA A 699 -22.23 9.78 -14.04
N ALA A 700 -23.20 8.92 -13.72
CA ALA A 700 -23.34 7.58 -14.27
C ALA A 700 -23.51 7.57 -15.81
N VAL A 701 -24.27 8.53 -16.36
CA VAL A 701 -24.43 8.67 -17.82
C VAL A 701 -23.10 9.05 -18.49
N ARG A 702 -22.31 9.93 -17.87
CA ARG A 702 -20.95 10.26 -18.38
C ARG A 702 -20.03 9.03 -18.33
N LEU A 703 -20.08 8.30 -17.25
CA LEU A 703 -19.26 7.09 -17.08
C LEU A 703 -19.57 6.03 -18.16
N ARG A 704 -20.84 5.81 -18.48
CA ARG A 704 -21.24 4.91 -19.57
C ARG A 704 -20.73 5.33 -20.94
N GLY A 705 -20.51 6.59 -21.15
CA GLY A 705 -19.91 7.09 -22.39
C GLY A 705 -18.41 6.76 -22.55
N LEU A 706 -17.77 6.31 -21.48
CA LEU A 706 -16.31 6.11 -21.42
C LEU A 706 -15.91 4.64 -21.30
N THR A 707 -16.78 3.80 -20.79
CA THR A 707 -16.49 2.38 -20.58
C THR A 707 -17.72 1.54 -20.89
N SER A 708 -17.50 0.40 -21.51
CA SER A 708 -18.50 -0.64 -21.78
C SER A 708 -18.25 -1.90 -20.96
N GLU A 709 -17.49 -1.79 -19.86
CA GLU A 709 -17.24 -2.93 -18.99
C GLU A 709 -18.56 -3.41 -18.35
N PRO A 710 -18.92 -4.69 -18.51
CA PRO A 710 -20.20 -5.25 -18.04
C PRO A 710 -20.42 -5.04 -16.53
N ASP A 711 -19.36 -5.12 -15.74
CA ASP A 711 -19.41 -4.95 -14.29
C ASP A 711 -19.78 -3.50 -13.88
N VAL A 712 -19.27 -2.52 -14.59
CA VAL A 712 -19.59 -1.09 -14.38
C VAL A 712 -21.04 -0.81 -14.76
N GLU A 713 -21.50 -1.36 -15.89
CA GLU A 713 -22.88 -1.23 -16.33
C GLU A 713 -23.87 -1.85 -15.34
N LEU A 714 -23.59 -3.07 -14.89
CA LEU A 714 -24.39 -3.77 -13.89
C LEU A 714 -24.47 -2.96 -12.60
N PHE A 715 -23.33 -2.45 -12.14
CA PHE A 715 -23.23 -1.61 -10.95
C PHE A 715 -24.11 -0.34 -11.07
N LEU A 716 -24.00 0.39 -12.18
CA LEU A 716 -24.79 1.61 -12.41
C LEU A 716 -26.30 1.32 -12.47
N ALA A 717 -26.70 0.14 -12.94
CA ALA A 717 -28.07 -0.32 -12.93
C ALA A 717 -28.59 -0.67 -11.53
N GLN A 718 -27.73 -1.16 -10.64
CA GLN A 718 -28.12 -1.59 -9.28
C GLN A 718 -28.41 -0.44 -8.33
N LEU A 719 -27.71 0.70 -8.47
CA LEU A 719 -27.81 1.83 -7.54
C LEU A 719 -29.24 2.36 -7.37
N PRO A 720 -29.96 2.72 -8.44
CA PRO A 720 -31.34 3.20 -8.30
C PRO A 720 -32.27 2.12 -7.71
N VAL A 721 -32.00 0.85 -8.01
CA VAL A 721 -32.75 -0.29 -7.48
C VAL A 721 -32.54 -0.44 -5.98
N ALA A 722 -31.29 -0.37 -5.52
CA ALA A 722 -30.95 -0.45 -4.10
C ALA A 722 -31.65 0.64 -3.29
N LEU A 723 -31.61 1.89 -3.75
CA LEU A 723 -32.30 3.01 -3.11
C LEU A 723 -33.80 2.81 -3.07
N ALA A 724 -34.39 2.33 -4.16
CA ALA A 724 -35.81 2.08 -4.24
C ALA A 724 -36.28 0.96 -3.29
N LEU A 725 -35.46 -0.08 -3.11
CA LEU A 725 -35.73 -1.14 -2.13
C LEU A 725 -35.52 -0.65 -0.70
N ALA A 726 -34.56 0.22 -0.48
CA ALA A 726 -34.27 0.81 0.82
C ALA A 726 -35.31 1.88 1.23
N ASP A 727 -35.93 2.57 0.27
CA ASP A 727 -36.90 3.63 0.52
C ASP A 727 -38.26 3.30 -0.12
N SER A 728 -39.15 2.75 0.70
CA SER A 728 -40.51 2.38 0.27
C SER A 728 -41.39 3.55 -0.18
N THR A 729 -40.96 4.78 0.05
CA THR A 729 -41.70 5.99 -0.33
C THR A 729 -41.31 6.55 -1.72
N ALA A 730 -40.44 5.86 -2.45
CA ALA A 730 -39.94 6.30 -3.74
C ALA A 730 -40.40 5.42 -4.94
N PRO A 731 -41.71 5.14 -5.13
CA PRO A 731 -42.16 4.24 -6.20
C PRO A 731 -41.83 4.70 -7.62
N ALA A 732 -41.68 6.00 -7.86
CA ALA A 732 -41.32 6.57 -9.16
C ALA A 732 -39.82 6.37 -9.51
N ALA A 733 -38.95 6.31 -8.50
CA ALA A 733 -37.54 5.98 -8.69
C ALA A 733 -37.34 4.50 -9.03
N VAL A 734 -38.15 3.61 -8.45
CA VAL A 734 -38.19 2.17 -8.74
C VAL A 734 -38.47 1.92 -10.23
N ARG A 735 -39.53 2.51 -10.73
CA ARG A 735 -39.98 2.32 -12.13
C ARG A 735 -38.98 2.86 -13.15
N ARG A 736 -38.15 3.84 -12.80
CA ARG A 736 -37.15 4.40 -13.72
C ARG A 736 -35.90 3.55 -13.85
N GLY A 737 -35.54 2.77 -12.83
CA GLY A 737 -34.41 1.84 -12.88
C GLY A 737 -34.70 0.50 -13.54
N TRP A 738 -35.97 0.08 -13.53
CA TRP A 738 -36.41 -1.22 -14.00
C TRP A 738 -36.02 -1.57 -15.45
N PRO A 739 -36.29 -0.74 -16.47
CA PRO A 739 -35.98 -1.10 -17.84
C PRO A 739 -34.48 -1.25 -18.11
N MET A 740 -33.66 -0.58 -17.31
CA MET A 740 -32.21 -0.67 -17.43
C MET A 740 -31.68 -2.00 -16.92
N VAL A 741 -32.10 -2.44 -15.73
CA VAL A 741 -31.66 -3.71 -15.16
C VAL A 741 -32.18 -4.89 -15.97
N GLU A 742 -33.40 -4.81 -16.52
CA GLU A 742 -33.97 -5.82 -17.43
C GLU A 742 -33.15 -5.93 -18.72
N ARG A 743 -32.76 -4.80 -19.30
CA ARG A 743 -31.88 -4.75 -20.47
C ARG A 743 -30.46 -5.30 -20.19
N GLU A 744 -29.91 -5.01 -19.04
CA GLU A 744 -28.61 -5.57 -18.61
C GLU A 744 -28.65 -7.10 -18.46
N LEU A 745 -29.75 -7.64 -17.89
CA LEU A 745 -29.96 -9.07 -17.84
C LEU A 745 -30.03 -9.72 -19.24
N GLU A 746 -30.64 -9.04 -20.18
CA GLU A 746 -30.73 -9.53 -21.58
C GLU A 746 -29.36 -9.48 -22.27
N LEU A 747 -28.56 -8.44 -22.03
CA LEU A 747 -27.20 -8.33 -22.54
C LEU A 747 -26.29 -9.42 -21.92
N LEU A 748 -26.37 -9.63 -20.62
CA LEU A 748 -25.60 -10.65 -19.91
C LEU A 748 -25.98 -12.08 -20.31
N ALA A 749 -27.23 -12.32 -20.71
CA ALA A 749 -27.68 -13.62 -21.20
C ALA A 749 -27.05 -14.01 -22.55
N GLY A 750 -26.51 -13.04 -23.31
CA GLY A 750 -25.87 -13.23 -24.61
C GLY A 750 -24.35 -13.46 -24.58
N THR A 751 -23.67 -13.21 -23.44
CA THR A 751 -22.23 -13.30 -23.33
C THR A 751 -21.80 -14.43 -22.40
N GLY A 752 -21.26 -15.45 -22.77
CA GLY A 752 -20.71 -16.66 -22.10
C GLY A 752 -20.41 -16.66 -20.59
N ASN A 753 -19.67 -17.62 -20.12
CA ASN A 753 -19.54 -18.12 -18.75
C ASN A 753 -19.07 -17.12 -17.64
N HIS A 754 -18.62 -15.93 -17.98
CA HIS A 754 -18.10 -14.97 -16.97
C HIS A 754 -19.19 -14.29 -16.13
N ASP A 755 -20.45 -14.36 -16.52
CA ASP A 755 -21.53 -13.53 -15.96
C ASP A 755 -22.59 -14.29 -15.15
N ALA A 756 -22.33 -15.55 -14.77
CA ALA A 756 -23.30 -16.31 -13.97
C ALA A 756 -23.61 -15.66 -12.62
N PHE A 757 -22.60 -15.04 -11.99
CA PHE A 757 -22.77 -14.31 -10.73
C PHE A 757 -23.56 -13.02 -10.94
N ALA A 758 -23.19 -12.23 -11.93
CA ALA A 758 -23.85 -10.98 -12.31
C ALA A 758 -25.32 -11.23 -12.71
N ARG A 759 -25.61 -12.29 -13.47
CA ARG A 759 -26.97 -12.72 -13.81
C ARG A 759 -27.80 -13.05 -12.59
N ARG A 760 -27.26 -13.83 -11.66
CA ARG A 760 -27.96 -14.18 -10.39
C ARG A 760 -28.25 -12.93 -9.58
N ARG A 761 -27.28 -12.04 -9.46
CA ARG A 761 -27.40 -10.80 -8.72
C ARG A 761 -28.47 -9.89 -9.31
N ALA A 762 -28.48 -9.71 -10.62
CA ALA A 762 -29.49 -8.95 -11.33
C ALA A 762 -30.90 -9.62 -11.22
N ALA A 763 -31.01 -10.94 -11.38
CA ALA A 763 -32.23 -11.67 -11.21
C ALA A 763 -32.82 -11.55 -9.79
N TRP A 764 -31.94 -11.58 -8.76
CA TRP A 764 -32.34 -11.37 -7.39
C TRP A 764 -32.96 -9.98 -7.18
N LEU A 765 -32.29 -8.93 -7.64
CA LEU A 765 -32.79 -7.56 -7.51
C LEU A 765 -34.10 -7.35 -8.25
N LEU A 766 -34.22 -7.89 -9.47
CA LEU A 766 -35.43 -7.81 -10.25
C LEU A 766 -36.60 -8.57 -9.59
N ALA A 767 -36.32 -9.72 -8.98
CA ALA A 767 -37.34 -10.46 -8.24
C ALA A 767 -37.89 -9.65 -7.05
N LEU A 768 -37.03 -8.99 -6.30
CA LEU A 768 -37.43 -8.12 -5.19
C LEU A 768 -38.24 -6.91 -5.68
N LEU A 769 -37.80 -6.27 -6.78
CA LEU A 769 -38.48 -5.11 -7.36
C LEU A 769 -39.86 -5.47 -7.92
N ALA A 770 -39.93 -6.55 -8.70
CA ALA A 770 -41.19 -7.05 -9.26
C ALA A 770 -42.23 -7.24 -8.17
N ARG A 771 -41.80 -7.80 -7.05
CA ARG A 771 -42.69 -7.98 -5.89
C ARG A 771 -43.18 -6.67 -5.31
N ARG A 772 -42.26 -5.72 -5.12
CA ARG A 772 -42.60 -4.38 -4.60
C ARG A 772 -43.52 -3.60 -5.56
N ALA A 773 -43.41 -3.88 -6.86
CA ALA A 773 -44.30 -3.32 -7.87
C ALA A 773 -45.67 -4.04 -7.99
N GLY A 774 -45.87 -5.15 -7.25
CA GLY A 774 -47.10 -5.99 -7.36
C GLY A 774 -47.06 -6.93 -8.57
N ASP A 775 -45.99 -7.02 -9.30
CA ASP A 775 -45.83 -7.92 -10.44
C ASP A 775 -45.41 -9.34 -9.98
N SER A 776 -46.40 -10.14 -9.68
CA SER A 776 -46.19 -11.52 -9.23
C SER A 776 -45.68 -12.45 -10.36
N LEU A 777 -45.91 -12.12 -11.60
CA LEU A 777 -45.44 -12.92 -12.73
C LEU A 777 -43.93 -12.66 -12.97
N GLY A 778 -43.54 -11.41 -13.01
CA GLY A 778 -42.13 -10.99 -13.08
C GLY A 778 -41.30 -11.55 -11.92
N ALA A 779 -41.84 -11.45 -10.69
CA ALA A 779 -41.17 -11.99 -9.51
C ALA A 779 -40.92 -13.51 -9.62
N ARG A 780 -41.87 -14.30 -10.14
CA ARG A 780 -41.68 -15.74 -10.40
C ARG A 780 -40.69 -16.01 -11.51
N ARG A 781 -40.76 -15.25 -12.62
CA ARG A 781 -39.85 -15.35 -13.76
C ARG A 781 -38.38 -15.16 -13.32
N PHE A 782 -38.08 -14.09 -12.61
CA PHE A 782 -36.71 -13.82 -12.14
C PHE A 782 -36.28 -14.78 -11.04
N ARG A 783 -37.20 -15.23 -10.19
CA ARG A 783 -36.91 -16.26 -9.18
C ARG A 783 -36.48 -17.58 -9.84
N ALA A 784 -37.09 -17.94 -10.97
CA ALA A 784 -36.74 -19.15 -11.73
C ALA A 784 -35.31 -19.11 -12.28
N VAL A 785 -34.79 -17.94 -12.65
CA VAL A 785 -33.40 -17.79 -13.05
C VAL A 785 -32.44 -18.18 -11.92
N LEU A 786 -32.77 -17.88 -10.67
CA LEU A 786 -31.98 -18.25 -9.49
C LEU A 786 -32.00 -19.76 -9.20
N ASP A 787 -33.01 -20.49 -9.69
CA ASP A 787 -33.11 -21.94 -9.52
C ASP A 787 -32.35 -22.75 -10.57
N ALA A 788 -32.04 -22.14 -11.71
CA ALA A 788 -31.41 -22.81 -12.84
C ALA A 788 -29.93 -23.16 -12.58
N GLU A 789 -29.32 -22.63 -11.52
CA GLU A 789 -27.91 -22.81 -11.24
C GLU A 789 -27.66 -23.70 -10.02
N ALA A 790 -26.67 -24.59 -10.11
CA ALA A 790 -26.25 -25.47 -9.02
C ALA A 790 -25.45 -24.72 -7.95
N GLY A 791 -25.62 -25.03 -6.67
CA GLY A 791 -24.83 -24.51 -5.56
C GLY A 791 -25.66 -23.82 -4.47
N PRO A 792 -25.03 -23.14 -3.50
CA PRO A 792 -25.68 -22.39 -2.44
C PRO A 792 -26.61 -21.32 -3.03
N ARG A 793 -27.81 -21.20 -2.50
CA ARG A 793 -28.87 -20.34 -3.06
C ARG A 793 -29.20 -19.12 -2.17
N PRO A 794 -28.21 -18.30 -1.73
CA PRO A 794 -28.46 -17.19 -0.83
C PRO A 794 -29.41 -16.16 -1.42
N PHE A 795 -29.25 -15.81 -2.69
CA PHE A 795 -30.14 -14.88 -3.40
C PHE A 795 -31.58 -15.38 -3.47
N ALA A 796 -31.76 -16.64 -3.80
CA ALA A 796 -33.07 -17.29 -3.85
C ALA A 796 -33.72 -17.31 -2.46
N THR A 797 -32.94 -17.62 -1.43
CA THR A 797 -33.41 -17.64 -0.03
C THR A 797 -33.88 -16.26 0.41
N LEU A 798 -33.20 -15.19 0.05
CA LEU A 798 -33.58 -13.83 0.39
C LEU A 798 -34.85 -13.38 -0.35
N VAL A 799 -35.02 -13.75 -1.62
CA VAL A 799 -36.27 -13.52 -2.38
C VAL A 799 -37.46 -14.24 -1.73
N ASP A 800 -37.26 -15.49 -1.32
CA ASP A 800 -38.31 -16.26 -0.66
C ASP A 800 -38.66 -15.71 0.73
N ALA A 801 -37.66 -15.22 1.47
CA ALA A 801 -37.84 -14.55 2.75
C ALA A 801 -38.64 -13.24 2.59
N ASP A 802 -38.27 -12.40 1.62
CA ASP A 802 -39.02 -11.18 1.31
C ASP A 802 -40.47 -11.48 0.89
N ALA A 803 -40.68 -12.63 0.23
CA ALA A 803 -42.02 -13.13 -0.07
C ALA A 803 -42.83 -13.47 1.18
N ASP A 804 -42.23 -14.20 2.11
CA ASP A 804 -42.86 -14.54 3.37
C ASP A 804 -43.23 -13.27 4.16
N ALA A 805 -42.32 -12.28 4.22
CA ALA A 805 -42.57 -11.00 4.89
C ALA A 805 -43.72 -10.22 4.23
N ALA A 806 -43.79 -10.15 2.91
CA ALA A 806 -44.84 -9.47 2.16
C ALA A 806 -46.23 -10.15 2.37
N LEU A 807 -46.28 -11.44 2.72
CA LEU A 807 -47.49 -12.17 3.10
C LEU A 807 -47.82 -12.02 4.59
N GLY A 808 -47.21 -11.08 5.30
CA GLY A 808 -47.44 -10.89 6.74
C GLY A 808 -46.82 -11.95 7.63
N ARG A 809 -45.75 -12.62 7.14
CA ARG A 809 -45.03 -13.68 7.88
C ARG A 809 -43.56 -13.31 8.17
N PRO A 810 -43.29 -12.17 8.82
CA PRO A 810 -41.91 -11.71 9.04
C PRO A 810 -41.10 -12.69 9.91
N ALA A 811 -41.71 -13.41 10.84
CA ALA A 811 -41.04 -14.45 11.62
C ALA A 811 -40.43 -15.55 10.74
N ARG A 812 -41.16 -15.96 9.71
CA ARG A 812 -40.69 -16.97 8.77
C ARG A 812 -39.56 -16.44 7.86
N ALA A 813 -39.68 -15.17 7.47
CA ALA A 813 -38.63 -14.50 6.70
C ALA A 813 -37.31 -14.45 7.49
N LEU A 814 -37.39 -14.06 8.78
CA LEU A 814 -36.24 -14.03 9.67
C LEU A 814 -35.65 -15.43 9.87
N ALA A 815 -36.46 -16.46 10.12
CA ALA A 815 -36.00 -17.83 10.28
C ALA A 815 -35.27 -18.36 9.00
N ARG A 816 -35.78 -18.02 7.80
CA ARG A 816 -35.09 -18.38 6.52
C ARG A 816 -33.74 -17.73 6.38
N THR A 817 -33.58 -16.49 6.85
CA THR A 817 -32.39 -15.71 6.67
C THR A 817 -31.36 -15.89 7.79
N GLU A 818 -31.70 -16.55 8.88
CA GLU A 818 -30.76 -16.83 9.98
C GLU A 818 -29.51 -17.61 9.53
N PRO A 819 -29.62 -18.68 8.70
CA PRO A 819 -28.44 -19.33 8.16
C PRO A 819 -27.58 -18.43 7.29
N LEU A 820 -28.17 -17.40 6.64
CA LEU A 820 -27.42 -16.46 5.81
C LEU A 820 -26.56 -15.49 6.63
N ILE A 821 -26.98 -15.17 7.85
CA ILE A 821 -26.17 -14.38 8.79
C ILE A 821 -25.00 -15.20 9.30
N ALA A 822 -25.23 -16.49 9.59
CA ALA A 822 -24.22 -17.43 10.05
C ALA A 822 -23.28 -17.93 8.92
N LEU A 823 -23.68 -17.76 7.66
CA LEU A 823 -22.80 -18.05 6.52
C LEU A 823 -21.66 -17.05 6.52
N ASP A 824 -20.66 -17.44 7.28
CA ASP A 824 -19.41 -16.76 7.33
C ASP A 824 -18.75 -16.69 5.95
N SER A 825 -18.08 -15.58 5.73
CA SER A 825 -16.88 -15.33 4.96
C SER A 825 -16.49 -16.28 3.82
N ALA A 826 -17.15 -17.41 3.63
CA ALA A 826 -17.01 -18.12 2.38
C ALA A 826 -17.46 -17.16 1.28
N TRP A 827 -16.52 -16.69 0.56
CA TRP A 827 -16.53 -15.71 -0.54
C TRP A 827 -17.75 -15.82 -1.47
N GLN A 828 -18.36 -16.97 -1.56
CA GLN A 828 -19.54 -17.27 -2.36
C GLN A 828 -20.86 -16.74 -1.79
N ALA A 829 -20.88 -16.41 -0.49
CA ALA A 829 -21.99 -15.69 0.18
C ALA A 829 -21.59 -14.26 0.57
N GLY A 830 -20.37 -13.85 0.27
CA GLY A 830 -19.70 -12.63 0.72
C GLY A 830 -19.91 -11.42 -0.17
N ASP A 831 -20.92 -11.40 -1.04
CA ASP A 831 -21.32 -10.17 -1.75
C ASP A 831 -21.73 -9.12 -0.71
N PRO A 832 -20.92 -8.06 -0.46
CA PRO A 832 -21.23 -7.04 0.53
C PRO A 832 -22.55 -6.32 0.25
N PHE A 833 -22.90 -6.17 -1.02
CA PHE A 833 -24.18 -5.59 -1.39
C PHE A 833 -25.35 -6.50 -1.00
N PHE A 834 -25.22 -7.80 -1.20
CA PHE A 834 -26.20 -8.76 -0.73
C PHE A 834 -26.35 -8.69 0.79
N ARG A 835 -25.24 -8.60 1.53
CA ARG A 835 -25.29 -8.46 3.00
C ARG A 835 -25.91 -7.14 3.43
N ALA A 836 -25.56 -6.03 2.78
CA ALA A 836 -26.21 -4.75 3.04
C ALA A 836 -27.74 -4.85 2.90
N MET A 837 -28.19 -5.42 1.80
CA MET A 837 -29.64 -5.63 1.58
C MET A 837 -30.25 -6.62 2.57
N LEU A 838 -29.55 -7.68 2.92
CA LEU A 838 -30.00 -8.68 3.90
C LEU A 838 -30.26 -8.00 5.26
N HIS A 839 -29.28 -7.26 5.78
CA HIS A 839 -29.43 -6.57 7.07
C HIS A 839 -30.52 -5.50 7.03
N LEU A 840 -30.64 -4.77 5.92
CA LEU A 840 -31.67 -3.74 5.77
C LEU A 840 -33.08 -4.34 5.77
N LEU A 841 -33.28 -5.44 5.07
CA LEU A 841 -34.58 -6.14 5.02
C LEU A 841 -34.91 -6.81 6.36
N ARG A 842 -33.92 -7.47 6.97
CA ARG A 842 -34.08 -8.06 8.30
C ARG A 842 -34.44 -7.01 9.36
N ALA A 843 -33.78 -5.87 9.34
CA ALA A 843 -34.09 -4.76 10.23
C ALA A 843 -35.54 -4.31 10.08
N GLN A 844 -36.04 -4.23 8.84
CA GLN A 844 -37.47 -3.95 8.59
C GLN A 844 -38.37 -5.02 9.19
N TRP A 845 -38.10 -6.30 8.91
CA TRP A 845 -38.90 -7.41 9.41
C TRP A 845 -38.89 -7.52 10.95
N HIS A 846 -37.75 -7.22 11.60
CA HIS A 846 -37.70 -7.12 13.06
C HIS A 846 -38.53 -5.96 13.59
N ALA A 847 -38.48 -4.79 12.93
CA ALA A 847 -39.33 -3.66 13.29
C ALA A 847 -40.81 -3.94 13.10
N ASP A 848 -41.20 -4.63 12.03
CA ASP A 848 -42.61 -5.05 11.76
C ASP A 848 -43.15 -6.02 12.83
N GLN A 849 -42.25 -6.75 13.51
CA GLN A 849 -42.59 -7.60 14.66
C GLN A 849 -42.53 -6.89 16.02
N GLY A 850 -42.20 -5.59 16.06
CA GLY A 850 -41.98 -4.86 17.30
C GLY A 850 -40.64 -5.17 17.99
N SER A 851 -39.74 -5.93 17.36
CA SER A 851 -38.44 -6.32 17.92
C SER A 851 -37.40 -5.25 17.65
N THR A 852 -37.60 -4.04 18.19
CA THR A 852 -36.80 -2.84 17.93
C THR A 852 -35.30 -3.05 18.20
N ALA A 853 -34.96 -3.74 19.30
CA ALA A 853 -33.56 -4.01 19.64
C ALA A 853 -32.83 -4.85 18.56
N LEU A 854 -33.51 -5.84 17.97
CA LEU A 854 -32.97 -6.67 16.91
C LEU A 854 -32.87 -5.90 15.58
N ALA A 855 -33.88 -5.05 15.31
CA ALA A 855 -33.84 -4.15 14.15
C ALA A 855 -32.64 -3.19 14.22
N ILE A 856 -32.39 -2.59 15.37
CA ILE A 856 -31.22 -1.72 15.60
C ILE A 856 -29.91 -2.51 15.44
N ARG A 857 -29.85 -3.75 15.95
CA ARG A 857 -28.67 -4.62 15.79
C ARG A 857 -28.34 -4.86 14.34
N ASP A 858 -29.31 -5.19 13.49
CA ASP A 858 -29.09 -5.37 12.07
C ASP A 858 -28.65 -4.06 11.39
N LEU A 859 -29.18 -2.90 11.77
CA LEU A 859 -28.78 -1.60 11.22
C LEU A 859 -27.36 -1.16 11.64
N ARG A 860 -26.84 -1.66 12.77
CA ARG A 860 -25.45 -1.41 13.20
C ARG A 860 -24.42 -1.96 12.22
N TRP A 861 -24.79 -2.92 11.39
CA TRP A 861 -23.96 -3.37 10.29
C TRP A 861 -23.47 -2.19 9.44
N TYR A 862 -24.30 -1.18 9.19
CA TYR A 862 -23.95 0.03 8.42
C TYR A 862 -23.09 1.04 9.18
N GLU A 863 -23.10 1.01 10.50
CA GLU A 863 -22.23 1.88 11.32
C GLU A 863 -20.78 1.38 11.30
N ASN A 864 -20.59 0.09 11.11
CA ASN A 864 -19.34 -0.61 11.28
C ASN A 864 -18.61 -0.83 9.97
N ASN A 865 -19.15 -0.35 8.86
CA ASN A 865 -18.79 -0.86 7.57
C ASN A 865 -17.61 -0.18 6.96
N ASP A 866 -16.44 -0.79 7.06
CA ASP A 866 -15.28 -0.50 6.26
C ASP A 866 -14.88 -1.67 5.36
N LEU A 867 -15.86 -2.18 4.61
CA LEU A 867 -15.70 -3.24 3.62
C LEU A 867 -14.65 -2.93 2.54
N ARG A 868 -14.25 -1.68 2.45
CA ARG A 868 -13.44 -1.06 1.42
C ARG A 868 -11.98 -1.47 1.42
N THR A 869 -11.53 -2.02 2.53
CA THR A 869 -10.13 -2.36 2.73
C THR A 869 -9.87 -3.86 2.84
N THR A 870 -10.88 -4.69 2.60
CA THR A 870 -10.78 -6.16 2.75
C THR A 870 -9.86 -6.85 1.74
N GLY A 871 -9.02 -6.10 1.00
CA GLY A 871 -8.12 -6.70 0.02
C GLY A 871 -8.84 -7.41 -1.13
N LEU A 872 -10.13 -7.11 -1.33
CA LEU A 872 -10.82 -7.52 -2.53
C LEU A 872 -10.10 -6.93 -3.75
N PRO A 873 -9.94 -7.70 -4.83
CA PRO A 873 -9.31 -7.21 -6.04
C PRO A 873 -9.94 -5.87 -6.45
N ALA A 874 -9.14 -4.98 -7.03
CA ALA A 874 -9.61 -3.72 -7.58
C ALA A 874 -10.79 -3.87 -8.57
N ALA A 875 -11.03 -5.09 -9.04
CA ALA A 875 -12.13 -5.50 -9.90
C ALA A 875 -13.50 -5.66 -9.19
N ALA A 876 -13.57 -5.52 -7.86
CA ALA A 876 -14.85 -5.50 -7.13
C ALA A 876 -15.06 -4.18 -6.39
N PRO A 877 -14.96 -3.01 -7.05
CA PRO A 877 -15.24 -1.71 -6.43
C PRO A 877 -16.69 -1.60 -5.95
N GLU A 878 -17.57 -2.42 -6.50
CA GLU A 878 -19.02 -2.34 -6.34
C GLU A 878 -19.49 -2.66 -4.93
N ALA A 879 -18.72 -3.45 -4.26
CA ALA A 879 -19.15 -4.09 -3.04
C ALA A 879 -19.09 -3.15 -1.84
N ALA A 880 -18.11 -2.31 -1.81
CA ALA A 880 -17.78 -1.49 -0.65
C ALA A 880 -18.54 -0.17 -0.59
N GLU A 881 -19.04 0.27 -1.71
CA GLU A 881 -19.52 1.64 -1.87
C GLU A 881 -21.04 1.73 -1.90
N LEU A 882 -21.72 0.60 -2.07
CA LEU A 882 -23.18 0.53 -2.02
C LEU A 882 -23.74 0.73 -0.62
N ASP A 883 -23.00 0.41 0.41
CA ASP A 883 -23.43 0.72 1.77
C ASP A 883 -23.51 2.24 2.00
N TRP A 884 -22.72 3.04 1.31
CA TRP A 884 -22.79 4.50 1.41
C TRP A 884 -24.08 5.08 0.88
N ALA A 885 -24.62 4.54 -0.20
CA ALA A 885 -25.94 4.88 -0.66
C ALA A 885 -27.00 4.46 0.36
N LEU A 886 -26.86 3.27 0.93
CA LEU A 886 -27.80 2.68 1.90
C LEU A 886 -27.48 3.09 3.34
N GLY A 887 -26.22 3.39 3.65
CA GLY A 887 -25.76 3.70 4.99
C GLY A 887 -26.47 4.91 5.60
N THR A 888 -26.68 5.98 4.84
CA THR A 888 -27.42 7.15 5.34
C THR A 888 -28.93 6.83 5.53
N VAL A 889 -29.50 5.99 4.67
CA VAL A 889 -30.87 5.48 4.85
C VAL A 889 -30.97 4.62 6.11
N ALA A 890 -30.00 3.76 6.35
CA ALA A 890 -29.93 2.95 7.55
C ALA A 890 -29.80 3.80 8.82
N ARG A 891 -28.97 4.84 8.80
CA ARG A 891 -28.83 5.83 9.88
C ARG A 891 -30.16 6.55 10.17
N TRP A 892 -30.88 6.96 9.12
CA TRP A 892 -32.20 7.55 9.29
C TRP A 892 -33.18 6.60 9.98
N ARG A 893 -33.20 5.32 9.59
CA ARG A 893 -34.04 4.29 10.22
C ARG A 893 -33.61 4.02 11.67
N SER A 894 -32.30 3.89 11.90
CA SER A 894 -31.75 3.67 13.24
C SER A 894 -32.12 4.82 14.18
N ALA A 895 -31.94 6.07 13.74
CA ALA A 895 -32.29 7.25 14.51
C ALA A 895 -33.75 7.21 14.95
N ARG A 896 -34.66 6.89 14.03
CA ARG A 896 -36.11 6.83 14.33
C ARG A 896 -36.46 5.69 15.26
N LEU A 897 -35.84 4.52 15.13
CA LEU A 897 -36.07 3.37 16.02
C LEU A 897 -35.54 3.63 17.42
N LEU A 898 -34.36 4.21 17.55
CA LEU A 898 -33.78 4.60 18.84
C LEU A 898 -34.63 5.65 19.54
N ASP A 899 -35.12 6.63 18.80
CA ASP A 899 -35.99 7.69 19.28
C ASP A 899 -37.34 7.13 19.75
N ALA A 900 -37.99 6.28 18.94
CA ALA A 900 -39.24 5.62 19.30
C ALA A 900 -39.09 4.68 20.51
N ALA A 901 -37.89 4.13 20.74
CA ALA A 901 -37.58 3.31 21.90
C ALA A 901 -37.21 4.13 23.14
N GLY A 902 -37.33 5.46 23.12
CA GLY A 902 -36.96 6.34 24.24
C GLY A 902 -35.45 6.48 24.48
N GLN A 903 -34.61 6.03 23.53
CA GLN A 903 -33.15 6.12 23.60
C GLN A 903 -32.64 7.40 22.92
N GLY A 904 -33.14 8.56 23.32
CA GLY A 904 -32.93 9.84 22.66
C GLY A 904 -31.46 10.22 22.55
N SER A 905 -30.64 9.99 23.59
CA SER A 905 -29.21 10.26 23.55
C SER A 905 -28.47 9.41 22.49
N ALA A 906 -28.85 8.17 22.30
CA ALA A 906 -28.31 7.29 21.27
C ALA A 906 -28.79 7.68 19.86
N ALA A 907 -29.97 8.26 19.73
CA ALA A 907 -30.50 8.76 18.47
C ALA A 907 -29.81 10.02 17.97
N CYS A 908 -29.10 10.77 18.83
CA CYS A 908 -28.43 12.01 18.46
C CYS A 908 -27.37 11.80 17.35
N VAL A 909 -26.54 10.77 17.49
CA VAL A 909 -25.45 10.48 16.54
C VAL A 909 -25.98 10.22 15.11
N PRO A 910 -26.89 9.26 14.88
CA PRO A 910 -27.41 9.02 13.55
C PRO A 910 -28.25 10.17 13.01
N TYR A 911 -28.99 10.93 13.84
CA TYR A 911 -29.68 12.14 13.37
C TYR A 911 -28.71 13.24 12.94
N ALA A 912 -27.59 13.44 13.67
CA ALA A 912 -26.57 14.41 13.29
C ALA A 912 -25.92 14.05 11.96
N ALA A 913 -25.64 12.78 11.73
CA ALA A 913 -25.11 12.29 10.46
C ALA A 913 -26.08 12.54 9.29
N VAL A 914 -27.38 12.23 9.47
CA VAL A 914 -28.42 12.48 8.46
C VAL A 914 -28.54 13.98 8.15
N ARG A 915 -28.57 14.85 9.17
CA ARG A 915 -28.59 16.30 9.01
C ARG A 915 -27.38 16.75 8.16
N ARG A 916 -26.18 16.30 8.52
CA ARG A 916 -24.94 16.72 7.84
C ARG A 916 -24.91 16.25 6.38
N LEU A 917 -25.27 15.00 6.12
CA LEU A 917 -25.14 14.41 4.79
C LEU A 917 -26.22 14.87 3.82
N TRP A 918 -27.48 15.06 4.29
CA TRP A 918 -28.62 15.32 3.42
C TRP A 918 -29.10 16.76 3.41
N SER A 919 -28.47 17.69 4.16
CA SER A 919 -28.90 19.11 4.18
C SER A 919 -28.88 19.80 2.80
N GLY A 920 -28.01 19.36 1.90
CA GLY A 920 -27.95 19.84 0.52
C GLY A 920 -28.44 18.83 -0.51
N GLY A 921 -29.20 17.83 -0.07
CA GLY A 921 -29.74 16.78 -0.93
C GLY A 921 -30.94 17.24 -1.76
N ASP A 922 -31.42 16.36 -2.63
CA ASP A 922 -32.66 16.56 -3.36
C ASP A 922 -33.85 16.72 -2.39
N PRO A 923 -34.98 17.36 -2.77
CA PRO A 923 -36.03 17.79 -1.84
C PRO A 923 -36.51 16.71 -0.86
N HIS A 924 -36.58 15.47 -1.29
CA HIS A 924 -36.99 14.35 -0.46
C HIS A 924 -36.01 14.06 0.70
N PHE A 925 -34.70 14.12 0.43
CA PHE A 925 -33.66 13.90 1.41
C PHE A 925 -33.41 15.13 2.29
N ALA A 926 -33.48 16.33 1.70
CA ALA A 926 -33.39 17.59 2.43
C ALA A 926 -34.49 17.69 3.50
N ALA A 927 -35.73 17.32 3.18
CA ALA A 927 -36.84 17.30 4.16
C ALA A 927 -36.57 16.36 5.35
N ARG A 928 -35.86 15.25 5.15
CA ARG A 928 -35.45 14.35 6.23
C ARG A 928 -34.32 14.96 7.07
N ALA A 929 -33.38 15.67 6.44
CA ALA A 929 -32.36 16.42 7.15
C ALA A 929 -32.95 17.49 8.05
N ASP A 930 -33.99 18.23 7.56
CA ASP A 930 -34.73 19.20 8.35
C ASP A 930 -35.49 18.52 9.52
N SER A 931 -36.07 17.37 9.27
CA SER A 931 -36.72 16.57 10.35
C SER A 931 -35.71 16.13 11.39
N ALA A 932 -34.55 15.64 10.97
CA ALA A 932 -33.45 15.28 11.88
C ALA A 932 -32.98 16.49 12.70
N ALA A 933 -32.82 17.66 12.05
CA ALA A 933 -32.43 18.89 12.73
C ALA A 933 -33.45 19.34 13.81
N ARG A 934 -34.74 19.19 13.55
CA ARG A 934 -35.79 19.46 14.55
C ARG A 934 -35.70 18.48 15.73
N ARG A 935 -35.56 17.17 15.46
CA ARG A 935 -35.44 16.17 16.51
C ARG A 935 -34.20 16.34 17.37
N LEU A 936 -33.07 16.70 16.80
CA LEU A 936 -31.84 17.00 17.55
C LEU A 936 -32.07 18.11 18.60
N ARG A 937 -32.78 19.17 18.23
CA ARG A 937 -33.14 20.25 19.14
C ARG A 937 -34.11 19.76 20.25
N GLU A 938 -35.13 19.04 19.88
CA GLU A 938 -36.14 18.51 20.82
C GLU A 938 -35.53 17.52 21.84
N LEU A 939 -34.56 16.72 21.40
CA LEU A 939 -33.82 15.77 22.24
C LEU A 939 -32.73 16.45 23.10
N GLY A 940 -32.46 17.73 22.89
CA GLY A 940 -31.40 18.44 23.59
C GLY A 940 -30.01 17.94 23.26
N CYS A 941 -29.80 17.38 22.05
CA CYS A 941 -28.48 16.95 21.61
C CYS A 941 -27.57 18.18 21.52
N THR A 942 -26.55 18.23 22.38
CA THR A 942 -25.45 19.18 22.22
C THR A 942 -24.80 18.93 20.85
N GLU A 943 -24.39 19.99 20.16
CA GLU A 943 -23.83 19.88 18.80
C GLU A 943 -22.75 18.83 18.77
N VAL A 944 -23.12 17.63 18.30
CA VAL A 944 -22.17 16.62 17.87
C VAL A 944 -21.70 17.11 16.49
N SER A 945 -20.50 17.68 16.47
CA SER A 945 -19.83 18.25 15.29
C SER A 945 -19.59 17.19 14.21
#